data_08705a39297d0c75e49ca26474b9bd24
#
_entry.id   08705a39297d0c75e49ca26474b9bd24
#
_cell.length_a   1.000
_cell.length_b   1.000
_cell.length_c   1.000
_cell.angle_alpha   90.00
_cell.angle_beta   90.00
_cell.angle_gamma   90.00
#
_symmetry.space_group_name_H-M   'P 1'
#
loop_
_entity.id
_entity.type
_entity.pdbx_description
1 polymer ?
#
loop_
_entity_poly.entity_id
_entity_poly.type
_entity_poly.pdbx_seq_one_letter_code
_entity_poly.pdbx_strand_id
1 'polypeptide(L)'
;MAADRYPHLLAPLDLGFTTLRNRTLMGSMHTGLEERPGGFERMAAYFAERARGGVGLMVTGGIAPNDEGGVYSGAAKLSTEEEADKHRIVTEAVHAAGGKICLQILHAGRYAYSPRQVAPSAIQAPINPFKPKELDEAGIEKQIADFVNCAVLAQRAGYDGVEIMGSEGYFINQFLAAHTNQRTDRWGGSYENRMRLAVEIVSRVRGAVGPNFIIIFRLSMLDLVEGGSTWDEIELLAKAIEQAGATLINTGIGWHEARIPTIATKVPRAAFSKVTAKLRGVVNIPLITTNRINTPEVAETVLAEGDADMVSMARPFLADPDFVNKAAAGRADEINTCIGCNQACLDHTFGGKLTSCLVNPRACHETELNYLPVRAVKRIAVVGAGPAGLAAATVAAERGHTVTLFDGANEIGGQFNVAKRVPGKEEFFETLRYFRKKVESTGVDLRLNTRVNVQTLVDGGYDEIILATGIAPRTPAIPGVEHAKVLSYLDVLLERKPVGKAVAVIGAGGIGFDVSEYLVHEGLATSQDREAFWKEWGIDTQLEARGGVAGIKAEPHAPARQVFLLQRKKSKVGDGLGKTTGWIHRTGLKNKRVQMLNSVEYLGIDDAGLHIRVCEGEPQVLVVDNVVICAGQEPLRGLQDGLVAAGQSVHLIGGADVAAELDAKRAINQGSRLAAEL
;
A
#
# COMPACT_ATOMS: atom_id res chain seq x y z
N MET A 1 -26.06 -0.81 -20.51
CA MET A 1 -24.69 -0.99 -21.05
C MET A 1 -23.68 -0.68 -19.94
N ALA A 2 -22.38 -0.96 -20.10
CA ALA A 2 -21.40 -0.90 -18.98
C ALA A 2 -21.23 0.51 -18.35
N ALA A 3 -21.37 1.57 -19.17
CA ALA A 3 -21.35 2.95 -18.67
C ALA A 3 -22.48 3.28 -17.66
N ASP A 4 -23.54 2.49 -17.66
CA ASP A 4 -24.67 2.68 -16.76
C ASP A 4 -24.39 2.15 -15.35
N ARG A 5 -23.30 1.37 -15.17
CA ARG A 5 -22.95 0.78 -13.87
C ARG A 5 -22.17 1.72 -12.96
N TYR A 6 -21.38 2.63 -13.57
CA TYR A 6 -20.55 3.60 -12.83
C TYR A 6 -20.73 5.01 -13.40
N PRO A 7 -21.98 5.54 -13.41
CA PRO A 7 -22.30 6.79 -14.10
C PRO A 7 -21.60 8.01 -13.50
N HIS A 8 -21.31 8.03 -12.18
CA HIS A 8 -20.61 9.14 -11.55
C HIS A 8 -19.09 9.04 -11.77
N LEU A 9 -18.51 7.85 -11.61
CA LEU A 9 -17.08 7.63 -11.79
C LEU A 9 -16.62 7.95 -13.21
N LEU A 10 -17.41 7.56 -14.21
CA LEU A 10 -17.09 7.70 -15.64
C LEU A 10 -17.56 9.03 -16.22
N ALA A 11 -18.29 9.86 -15.47
CA ALA A 11 -18.70 11.17 -15.92
C ALA A 11 -17.50 12.10 -16.12
N PRO A 12 -17.49 12.93 -17.19
CA PRO A 12 -16.48 13.96 -17.33
C PRO A 12 -16.58 15.02 -16.22
N LEU A 13 -15.48 15.74 -15.99
CA LEU A 13 -15.44 16.89 -15.09
C LEU A 13 -14.89 18.09 -15.86
N ASP A 14 -15.72 19.13 -16.00
CA ASP A 14 -15.33 20.39 -16.60
C ASP A 14 -14.63 21.29 -15.57
N LEU A 15 -13.42 21.72 -15.87
CA LEU A 15 -12.63 22.67 -15.06
C LEU A 15 -12.67 24.10 -15.64
N GLY A 16 -13.54 24.36 -16.61
CA GLY A 16 -13.70 25.64 -17.27
C GLY A 16 -12.79 25.83 -18.50
N PHE A 17 -11.50 25.62 -18.35
CA PHE A 17 -10.53 25.74 -19.45
C PHE A 17 -10.06 24.37 -20.00
N THR A 18 -10.39 23.30 -19.33
CA THR A 18 -10.13 21.91 -19.77
C THR A 18 -11.14 20.96 -19.14
N THR A 19 -11.40 19.85 -19.80
CA THR A 19 -12.30 18.80 -19.29
C THR A 19 -11.51 17.52 -19.02
N LEU A 20 -11.71 16.93 -17.84
CA LEU A 20 -11.23 15.60 -17.50
C LEU A 20 -12.24 14.56 -18.01
N ARG A 21 -11.74 13.48 -18.62
CA ARG A 21 -12.61 12.47 -19.26
C ARG A 21 -13.42 11.62 -18.28
N ASN A 22 -13.02 11.55 -17.02
CA ASN A 22 -13.74 10.90 -15.93
C ASN A 22 -13.27 11.44 -14.58
N ARG A 23 -13.82 10.91 -13.48
CA ARG A 23 -13.61 11.38 -12.12
C ARG A 23 -12.50 10.64 -11.35
N THR A 24 -11.55 10.03 -12.07
CA THR A 24 -10.40 9.36 -11.45
C THR A 24 -9.16 10.23 -11.46
N LEU A 25 -8.49 10.31 -10.31
CA LEU A 25 -7.15 10.85 -10.17
C LEU A 25 -6.20 9.71 -9.80
N MET A 26 -5.15 9.49 -10.58
CA MET A 26 -4.01 8.70 -10.14
C MET A 26 -3.14 9.56 -9.21
N GLY A 27 -3.30 9.37 -7.91
CA GLY A 27 -2.60 10.15 -6.90
C GLY A 27 -1.09 9.94 -6.89
N SER A 28 -0.39 10.92 -6.37
CA SER A 28 1.06 10.94 -6.28
C SER A 28 1.63 9.73 -5.56
N MET A 29 2.72 9.19 -6.11
CA MET A 29 3.44 8.08 -5.53
C MET A 29 4.90 8.12 -5.99
N HIS A 30 5.82 8.18 -5.04
CA HIS A 30 7.24 8.09 -5.33
C HIS A 30 7.59 6.67 -5.79
N THR A 31 8.08 6.55 -7.02
CA THR A 31 8.37 5.25 -7.64
C THR A 31 9.82 4.83 -7.51
N GLY A 32 10.72 5.80 -7.33
CA GLY A 32 12.17 5.62 -7.39
C GLY A 32 12.71 5.52 -8.82
N LEU A 33 11.86 5.70 -9.85
CA LEU A 33 12.29 5.86 -11.23
C LEU A 33 12.94 7.24 -11.44
N GLU A 34 12.46 8.21 -10.70
CA GLU A 34 12.82 9.62 -10.75
C GLU A 34 14.34 9.86 -10.60
N GLU A 35 15.01 9.01 -9.82
CA GLU A 35 16.43 9.14 -9.50
C GLU A 35 17.34 8.10 -10.20
N ARG A 36 16.77 7.26 -11.08
CA ARG A 36 17.55 6.19 -11.74
C ARG A 36 18.07 6.59 -13.11
N PRO A 37 19.21 6.05 -13.56
CA PRO A 37 19.62 6.16 -14.94
C PRO A 37 18.52 5.62 -15.89
N GLY A 38 18.19 6.36 -16.96
CA GLY A 38 17.07 6.03 -17.86
C GLY A 38 15.69 6.11 -17.20
N GLY A 39 15.57 6.79 -16.07
CA GLY A 39 14.36 6.84 -15.27
C GLY A 39 13.21 7.57 -15.96
N PHE A 40 13.50 8.63 -16.72
CA PHE A 40 12.46 9.40 -17.42
C PHE A 40 11.82 8.60 -18.55
N GLU A 41 12.58 7.80 -19.29
CA GLU A 41 12.03 6.87 -20.30
C GLU A 41 11.16 5.80 -19.65
N ARG A 42 11.58 5.29 -18.49
CA ARG A 42 10.78 4.33 -17.71
C ARG A 42 9.52 4.97 -17.13
N MET A 43 9.61 6.21 -16.62
CA MET A 43 8.45 7.00 -16.18
C MET A 43 7.49 7.26 -17.34
N ALA A 44 7.99 7.57 -18.52
CA ALA A 44 7.18 7.75 -19.72
C ALA A 44 6.36 6.49 -20.05
N ALA A 45 6.99 5.31 -20.04
CA ALA A 45 6.31 4.04 -20.24
C ALA A 45 5.25 3.78 -19.14
N TYR A 46 5.62 4.00 -17.89
CA TYR A 46 4.76 3.83 -16.72
C TYR A 46 3.50 4.70 -16.79
N PHE A 47 3.63 6.00 -17.00
CA PHE A 47 2.48 6.91 -17.04
C PHE A 47 1.66 6.76 -18.34
N ALA A 48 2.31 6.54 -19.50
CA ALA A 48 1.61 6.32 -20.77
C ALA A 48 0.74 5.06 -20.73
N GLU A 49 1.17 3.98 -20.07
CA GLU A 49 0.34 2.78 -19.90
C GLU A 49 -0.95 3.08 -19.13
N ARG A 50 -0.89 3.87 -18.06
CA ARG A 50 -2.06 4.28 -17.27
C ARG A 50 -2.93 5.29 -18.01
N ALA A 51 -2.34 6.15 -18.83
CA ALA A 51 -3.07 7.04 -19.72
C ALA A 51 -3.90 6.25 -20.73
N ARG A 52 -3.31 5.25 -21.39
CA ARG A 52 -4.05 4.30 -22.25
C ARG A 52 -5.11 3.53 -21.48
N GLY A 53 -4.84 3.21 -20.21
CA GLY A 53 -5.74 2.53 -19.28
C GLY A 53 -6.96 3.35 -18.83
N GLY A 54 -7.06 4.60 -19.28
CA GLY A 54 -8.28 5.39 -19.11
C GLY A 54 -8.28 6.38 -17.94
N VAL A 55 -7.20 6.52 -17.17
CA VAL A 55 -7.15 7.45 -16.03
C VAL A 55 -7.49 8.88 -16.42
N GLY A 56 -8.36 9.55 -15.64
CA GLY A 56 -8.81 10.90 -15.92
C GLY A 56 -7.74 11.97 -15.78
N LEU A 57 -6.99 11.93 -14.69
CA LEU A 57 -5.85 12.79 -14.41
C LEU A 57 -4.80 12.02 -13.61
N MET A 58 -3.53 12.27 -13.88
CA MET A 58 -2.42 11.64 -13.15
C MET A 58 -1.59 12.69 -12.42
N VAL A 59 -0.93 12.29 -11.33
CA VAL A 59 0.04 13.12 -10.59
C VAL A 59 1.34 12.34 -10.43
N THR A 60 2.47 12.97 -10.69
CA THR A 60 3.80 12.34 -10.51
C THR A 60 4.09 12.03 -9.04
N GLY A 61 5.15 11.29 -8.76
CA GLY A 61 5.80 11.29 -7.46
C GLY A 61 6.21 12.70 -7.05
N GLY A 62 6.49 12.89 -5.76
CA GLY A 62 6.88 14.20 -5.24
C GLY A 62 8.23 14.64 -5.81
N ILE A 63 8.24 15.79 -6.47
CA ILE A 63 9.42 16.45 -7.04
C ILE A 63 9.74 17.70 -6.22
N ALA A 64 10.97 17.80 -5.72
CA ALA A 64 11.35 18.92 -4.89
C ALA A 64 11.52 20.22 -5.70
N PRO A 65 11.15 21.40 -5.14
CA PRO A 65 11.38 22.68 -5.81
C PRO A 65 12.85 23.15 -5.73
N ASN A 66 13.62 22.54 -4.83
CA ASN A 66 15.04 22.84 -4.59
C ASN A 66 15.74 21.69 -3.84
N ASP A 67 17.04 21.82 -3.59
CA ASP A 67 17.83 20.78 -2.88
C ASP A 67 17.41 20.59 -1.41
N GLU A 68 16.97 21.65 -0.74
CA GLU A 68 16.59 21.61 0.69
C GLU A 68 15.28 20.85 0.90
N GLY A 69 14.41 20.86 -0.12
CA GLY A 69 13.09 20.24 -0.10
C GLY A 69 13.06 18.76 -0.49
N GLY A 70 14.18 18.20 -0.95
CA GLY A 70 14.25 16.80 -1.34
C GLY A 70 13.95 15.85 -0.16
N VAL A 71 13.24 14.75 -0.44
CA VAL A 71 12.93 13.74 0.60
C VAL A 71 14.18 13.07 1.17
N TYR A 72 15.27 13.05 0.43
CA TYR A 72 16.64 12.69 0.85
C TYR A 72 17.65 13.44 0.00
N SER A 73 18.92 13.39 0.39
CA SER A 73 19.99 14.05 -0.37
C SER A 73 20.13 13.46 -1.78
N GLY A 74 19.95 14.29 -2.82
CA GLY A 74 19.97 13.87 -4.21
C GLY A 74 18.65 13.35 -4.77
N ALA A 75 17.53 13.53 -4.04
CA ALA A 75 16.19 13.25 -4.56
C ALA A 75 15.87 14.12 -5.78
N ALA A 76 14.93 13.63 -6.60
CA ALA A 76 14.48 14.34 -7.80
C ALA A 76 13.93 15.72 -7.46
N LYS A 77 14.35 16.71 -8.27
CA LYS A 77 13.90 18.10 -8.16
C LYS A 77 13.66 18.70 -9.55
N LEU A 78 12.94 19.81 -9.57
CA LEU A 78 12.71 20.61 -10.77
C LEU A 78 12.99 22.07 -10.45
N SER A 79 14.20 22.53 -10.75
CA SER A 79 14.71 23.86 -10.41
C SER A 79 15.43 24.56 -11.58
N THR A 80 15.69 23.85 -12.67
CA THR A 80 16.39 24.35 -13.87
C THR A 80 15.68 23.95 -15.16
N GLU A 81 15.95 24.69 -16.24
CA GLU A 81 15.46 24.38 -17.59
C GLU A 81 15.94 23.01 -18.09
N GLU A 82 17.16 22.64 -17.73
CA GLU A 82 17.76 21.37 -18.12
C GLU A 82 17.04 20.18 -17.47
N GLU A 83 16.60 20.34 -16.23
CA GLU A 83 15.74 19.37 -15.55
C GLU A 83 14.35 19.31 -16.22
N ALA A 84 13.78 20.46 -16.60
CA ALA A 84 12.49 20.53 -17.29
C ALA A 84 12.51 19.79 -18.64
N ASP A 85 13.59 19.90 -19.40
CA ASP A 85 13.74 19.21 -20.68
C ASP A 85 13.68 17.67 -20.54
N LYS A 86 14.19 17.13 -19.46
CA LYS A 86 14.06 15.68 -19.14
C LYS A 86 12.62 15.27 -18.89
N HIS A 87 11.85 16.10 -18.20
CA HIS A 87 10.45 15.84 -17.91
C HIS A 87 9.55 15.82 -19.17
N ARG A 88 9.95 16.47 -20.27
CA ARG A 88 9.21 16.45 -21.54
C ARG A 88 8.99 15.05 -22.09
N ILE A 89 9.94 14.14 -21.90
CA ILE A 89 9.81 12.73 -22.30
C ILE A 89 8.55 12.11 -21.70
N VAL A 90 8.27 12.44 -20.45
CA VAL A 90 7.10 11.90 -19.71
C VAL A 90 5.80 12.54 -20.19
N THR A 91 5.75 13.87 -20.28
CA THR A 91 4.52 14.60 -20.65
C THR A 91 4.11 14.32 -22.09
N GLU A 92 5.07 14.27 -23.03
CA GLU A 92 4.83 13.92 -24.42
C GLU A 92 4.27 12.50 -24.58
N ALA A 93 4.84 11.52 -23.85
CA ALA A 93 4.35 10.14 -23.87
C ALA A 93 2.93 10.00 -23.31
N VAL A 94 2.61 10.74 -22.24
CA VAL A 94 1.27 10.77 -21.65
C VAL A 94 0.26 11.41 -22.61
N HIS A 95 0.58 12.55 -23.21
CA HIS A 95 -0.28 13.23 -24.16
C HIS A 95 -0.50 12.40 -25.44
N ALA A 96 0.55 11.76 -25.96
CA ALA A 96 0.43 10.82 -27.08
C ALA A 96 -0.49 9.63 -26.76
N ALA A 97 -0.59 9.24 -25.50
CA ALA A 97 -1.51 8.22 -25.01
C ALA A 97 -2.92 8.77 -24.66
N GLY A 98 -3.19 10.06 -24.92
CA GLY A 98 -4.47 10.71 -24.66
C GLY A 98 -4.76 11.04 -23.20
N GLY A 99 -3.72 11.04 -22.32
CA GLY A 99 -3.84 11.37 -20.90
C GLY A 99 -3.54 12.81 -20.55
N LYS A 100 -3.74 13.15 -19.28
CA LYS A 100 -3.33 14.41 -18.64
C LYS A 100 -2.53 14.11 -17.38
N ILE A 101 -1.51 14.94 -17.12
CA ILE A 101 -0.60 14.74 -15.99
C ILE A 101 -0.19 16.05 -15.32
N CYS A 102 -0.23 16.06 -13.99
CA CYS A 102 0.29 17.14 -13.15
C CYS A 102 1.59 16.69 -12.46
N LEU A 103 2.48 17.64 -12.18
CA LEU A 103 3.65 17.41 -11.36
C LEU A 103 3.34 17.72 -9.89
N GLN A 104 3.63 16.81 -8.96
CA GLN A 104 3.54 17.15 -7.54
C GLN A 104 4.79 17.91 -7.11
N ILE A 105 4.60 19.15 -6.62
CA ILE A 105 5.66 19.91 -5.98
C ILE A 105 5.66 19.55 -4.49
N LEU A 106 6.68 18.83 -4.06
CA LEU A 106 6.82 18.36 -2.68
C LEU A 106 8.10 18.90 -2.07
N HIS A 107 7.96 19.67 -1.01
CA HIS A 107 9.07 20.08 -0.14
C HIS A 107 8.95 19.33 1.19
N ALA A 108 9.94 18.49 1.49
CA ALA A 108 9.85 17.58 2.64
C ALA A 108 9.95 18.29 4.01
N GLY A 109 10.55 19.48 4.05
CA GLY A 109 10.72 20.21 5.30
C GLY A 109 11.53 19.39 6.31
N ARG A 110 11.09 19.31 7.57
CA ARG A 110 11.73 18.53 8.64
C ARG A 110 11.67 17.03 8.44
N TYR A 111 10.97 16.54 7.40
CA TYR A 111 10.95 15.13 7.02
C TYR A 111 12.02 14.78 6.00
N ALA A 112 12.73 15.75 5.43
CA ALA A 112 13.85 15.47 4.54
C ALA A 112 14.92 14.64 5.26
N TYR A 113 15.29 13.51 4.68
CA TYR A 113 16.38 12.68 5.21
C TYR A 113 17.74 13.26 4.76
N SER A 114 18.01 14.48 5.22
CA SER A 114 19.14 15.30 4.82
C SER A 114 19.52 16.26 5.94
N PRO A 115 20.82 16.48 6.19
CA PRO A 115 21.27 17.48 7.16
C PRO A 115 20.98 18.93 6.73
N ARG A 116 20.57 19.16 5.46
CA ARG A 116 20.23 20.49 4.92
C ARG A 116 18.76 20.84 5.05
N GLN A 117 17.96 20.03 5.76
CA GLN A 117 16.55 20.26 5.92
C GLN A 117 16.24 21.59 6.61
N VAL A 118 15.16 22.24 6.18
CA VAL A 118 14.67 23.52 6.70
C VAL A 118 13.21 23.39 7.14
N ALA A 119 12.79 24.23 8.08
CA ALA A 119 11.43 24.21 8.64
C ALA A 119 11.04 25.60 9.19
N PRO A 120 9.75 25.83 9.54
CA PRO A 120 9.34 27.07 10.19
C PRO A 120 10.01 27.29 11.55
N SER A 121 10.28 26.20 12.28
CA SER A 121 10.96 26.23 13.58
C SER A 121 11.91 25.04 13.69
N ALA A 122 12.98 25.17 14.49
CA ALA A 122 14.03 24.17 14.64
C ALA A 122 13.57 22.97 15.51
N ILE A 123 12.48 22.30 15.12
CA ILE A 123 11.85 21.18 15.83
C ILE A 123 12.09 19.88 15.04
N GLN A 124 12.86 18.98 15.61
CA GLN A 124 13.15 17.68 15.00
C GLN A 124 11.90 16.80 14.94
N ALA A 125 11.66 16.13 13.81
CA ALA A 125 10.60 15.15 13.69
C ALA A 125 10.99 13.84 14.43
N PRO A 126 10.05 13.18 15.11
CA PRO A 126 10.34 11.94 15.86
C PRO A 126 10.76 10.77 14.96
N ILE A 127 10.51 10.86 13.68
CA ILE A 127 10.83 9.84 12.66
C ILE A 127 12.09 10.16 11.85
N ASN A 128 12.82 11.25 12.17
CA ASN A 128 13.97 11.72 11.41
C ASN A 128 15.19 11.94 12.33
N PRO A 129 16.40 11.50 11.97
CA PRO A 129 17.60 11.68 12.80
C PRO A 129 18.15 13.12 12.77
N PHE A 130 17.74 13.94 11.79
CA PHE A 130 18.25 15.31 11.62
C PHE A 130 17.31 16.33 12.26
N LYS A 131 17.89 17.43 12.77
CA LYS A 131 17.17 18.60 13.25
C LYS A 131 17.17 19.68 12.16
N PRO A 132 16.00 20.23 11.78
CA PRO A 132 15.95 21.24 10.73
C PRO A 132 16.52 22.58 11.18
N LYS A 133 17.04 23.34 10.22
CA LYS A 133 17.35 24.76 10.39
C LYS A 133 16.05 25.55 10.30
N GLU A 134 15.82 26.44 11.28
CA GLU A 134 14.75 27.42 11.21
C GLU A 134 15.05 28.44 10.10
N LEU A 135 14.05 28.72 9.26
CA LEU A 135 14.13 29.73 8.21
C LEU A 135 13.96 31.15 8.77
N ASP A 136 14.78 32.07 8.33
CA ASP A 136 14.51 33.49 8.44
C ASP A 136 13.56 33.96 7.32
N GLU A 137 13.18 35.23 7.33
CA GLU A 137 12.22 35.77 6.35
C GLU A 137 12.74 35.66 4.90
N ALA A 138 14.02 35.93 4.68
CA ALA A 138 14.63 35.78 3.35
C ALA A 138 14.63 34.33 2.88
N GLY A 139 14.87 33.39 3.79
CA GLY A 139 14.78 31.96 3.53
C GLY A 139 13.36 31.52 3.15
N ILE A 140 12.33 32.04 3.83
CA ILE A 140 10.93 31.75 3.51
C ILE A 140 10.57 32.31 2.12
N GLU A 141 10.93 33.54 1.82
CA GLU A 141 10.69 34.14 0.48
C GLU A 141 11.40 33.37 -0.63
N LYS A 142 12.63 32.87 -0.37
CA LYS A 142 13.32 31.98 -1.29
C LYS A 142 12.54 30.69 -1.54
N GLN A 143 12.02 30.04 -0.50
CA GLN A 143 11.23 28.82 -0.66
C GLN A 143 9.97 29.09 -1.52
N ILE A 144 9.27 30.18 -1.28
CA ILE A 144 8.09 30.57 -2.09
C ILE A 144 8.50 30.76 -3.55
N ALA A 145 9.59 31.48 -3.80
CA ALA A 145 10.10 31.70 -5.16
C ALA A 145 10.48 30.38 -5.86
N ASP A 146 11.05 29.42 -5.14
CA ASP A 146 11.42 28.12 -5.66
C ASP A 146 10.18 27.28 -6.03
N PHE A 147 9.09 27.33 -5.23
CA PHE A 147 7.80 26.74 -5.61
C PHE A 147 7.25 27.33 -6.90
N VAL A 148 7.29 28.65 -7.05
CA VAL A 148 6.83 29.35 -8.25
C VAL A 148 7.67 28.94 -9.47
N ASN A 149 9.01 28.94 -9.33
CA ASN A 149 9.91 28.52 -10.39
C ASN A 149 9.65 27.07 -10.81
N CYS A 150 9.48 26.16 -9.86
CA CYS A 150 9.15 24.76 -10.13
C CYS A 150 7.84 24.63 -10.94
N ALA A 151 6.79 25.38 -10.59
CA ALA A 151 5.52 25.38 -11.31
C ALA A 151 5.66 25.91 -12.75
N VAL A 152 6.43 26.99 -12.96
CA VAL A 152 6.72 27.54 -14.28
C VAL A 152 7.51 26.53 -15.13
N LEU A 153 8.50 25.89 -14.56
CA LEU A 153 9.26 24.85 -15.24
C LEU A 153 8.42 23.61 -15.58
N ALA A 154 7.50 23.22 -14.69
CA ALA A 154 6.54 22.15 -14.98
C ALA A 154 5.64 22.51 -16.17
N GLN A 155 5.14 23.74 -16.23
CA GLN A 155 4.36 24.21 -17.38
C GLN A 155 5.18 24.17 -18.68
N ARG A 156 6.43 24.61 -18.65
CA ARG A 156 7.36 24.53 -19.81
C ARG A 156 7.70 23.11 -20.21
N ALA A 157 7.75 22.19 -19.26
CA ALA A 157 7.94 20.77 -19.50
C ALA A 157 6.69 20.07 -20.09
N GLY A 158 5.57 20.78 -20.24
CA GLY A 158 4.34 20.27 -20.84
C GLY A 158 3.36 19.62 -19.87
N TYR A 159 3.54 19.75 -18.56
CA TYR A 159 2.53 19.31 -17.59
C TYR A 159 1.22 20.10 -17.75
N ASP A 160 0.09 19.43 -17.53
CA ASP A 160 -1.26 20.06 -17.56
C ASP A 160 -1.53 20.87 -16.29
N GLY A 161 -0.73 20.67 -15.25
CA GLY A 161 -0.84 21.35 -13.98
C GLY A 161 0.20 20.94 -12.98
N VAL A 162 0.03 21.44 -11.75
CA VAL A 162 0.81 21.03 -10.59
C VAL A 162 -0.10 20.67 -9.41
N GLU A 163 0.35 19.75 -8.56
CA GLU A 163 -0.21 19.53 -7.23
C GLU A 163 0.76 20.10 -6.20
N ILE A 164 0.32 21.08 -5.43
CA ILE A 164 1.08 21.69 -4.33
C ILE A 164 0.81 20.87 -3.06
N MET A 165 1.87 20.25 -2.53
CA MET A 165 1.78 19.34 -1.38
C MET A 165 1.70 20.11 -0.07
N GLY A 166 0.48 20.31 0.44
CA GLY A 166 0.17 21.04 1.68
C GLY A 166 -0.24 20.16 2.86
N SER A 167 0.01 18.84 2.81
CA SER A 167 -0.50 17.88 3.79
C SER A 167 0.56 16.88 4.26
N GLU A 168 0.13 15.86 5.02
CA GLU A 168 0.89 14.73 5.58
C GLU A 168 2.13 15.12 6.40
N GLY A 169 2.17 16.35 6.92
CA GLY A 169 3.26 16.84 7.77
C GLY A 169 4.48 17.36 7.01
N TYR A 170 4.38 17.55 5.70
CA TYR A 170 5.43 18.15 4.90
C TYR A 170 5.56 19.67 5.10
N PHE A 171 6.46 20.32 4.40
CA PHE A 171 6.89 21.69 4.65
C PHE A 171 5.74 22.71 4.85
N ILE A 172 4.79 22.78 3.94
CA ILE A 172 3.65 23.70 4.05
C ILE A 172 2.80 23.35 5.29
N ASN A 173 2.52 22.06 5.51
CA ASN A 173 1.75 21.60 6.66
C ASN A 173 2.45 21.91 7.99
N GLN A 174 3.80 21.94 8.00
CA GLN A 174 4.59 22.34 9.18
C GLN A 174 4.39 23.80 9.54
N PHE A 175 4.13 24.70 8.59
CA PHE A 175 3.76 26.09 8.86
C PHE A 175 2.34 26.22 9.42
N LEU A 176 1.41 25.38 8.96
CA LEU A 176 0.00 25.40 9.36
C LEU A 176 -0.22 24.96 10.81
N ALA A 177 0.48 23.95 11.27
CA ALA A 177 0.27 23.32 12.57
C ALA A 177 1.07 24.04 13.69
N ALA A 178 0.40 24.39 14.77
CA ALA A 178 1.00 25.12 15.88
C ALA A 178 2.15 24.35 16.57
N HIS A 179 2.10 23.01 16.59
CA HIS A 179 3.15 22.21 17.26
C HIS A 179 4.48 22.20 16.49
N THR A 180 4.49 22.53 15.21
CA THR A 180 5.68 22.61 14.36
C THR A 180 6.06 24.04 13.98
N ASN A 181 5.15 25.01 14.15
CA ASN A 181 5.38 26.42 13.87
C ASN A 181 5.23 27.23 15.17
N GLN A 182 6.34 27.48 15.83
CA GLN A 182 6.44 28.26 17.06
C GLN A 182 6.98 29.67 16.80
N ARG A 183 6.85 30.17 15.58
CA ARG A 183 7.28 31.52 15.20
C ARG A 183 6.37 32.60 15.81
N THR A 184 6.94 33.79 16.02
CA THR A 184 6.24 34.96 16.54
C THR A 184 6.18 36.12 15.54
N ASP A 185 6.70 35.91 14.32
CA ASP A 185 6.65 36.85 13.21
C ASP A 185 5.38 36.66 12.35
N ARG A 186 5.31 37.35 11.21
CA ARG A 186 4.15 37.29 10.30
C ARG A 186 3.89 35.89 9.68
N TRP A 187 4.76 34.91 9.91
CA TRP A 187 4.66 33.55 9.43
C TRP A 187 4.22 32.54 10.52
N GLY A 188 3.96 33.02 11.73
CA GLY A 188 3.57 32.20 12.87
C GLY A 188 2.66 32.89 13.85
N GLY A 189 2.30 32.21 14.94
CA GLY A 189 1.34 32.70 15.94
C GLY A 189 -0.11 32.46 15.53
N SER A 190 -0.84 33.47 15.07
CA SER A 190 -2.24 33.32 14.64
C SER A 190 -2.35 32.39 13.41
N TYR A 191 -3.54 31.82 13.21
CA TYR A 191 -3.73 30.92 12.06
C TYR A 191 -3.60 31.67 10.74
N GLU A 192 -4.04 32.90 10.65
CA GLU A 192 -3.87 33.77 9.48
C GLU A 192 -2.38 33.94 9.10
N ASN A 193 -1.52 34.01 10.10
CA ASN A 193 -0.08 34.02 9.86
C ASN A 193 0.46 32.66 9.46
N ARG A 194 0.01 31.56 10.12
CA ARG A 194 0.46 30.21 9.82
C ARG A 194 0.04 29.75 8.42
N MET A 195 -1.14 30.13 7.93
CA MET A 195 -1.61 29.77 6.58
C MET A 195 -1.02 30.66 5.48
N ARG A 196 -0.38 31.77 5.83
CA ARG A 196 0.16 32.77 4.88
C ARG A 196 1.07 32.13 3.82
N LEU A 197 1.98 31.24 4.22
CA LEU A 197 2.89 30.56 3.29
C LEU A 197 2.12 29.80 2.20
N ALA A 198 1.12 29.01 2.57
CA ALA A 198 0.31 28.23 1.65
C ALA A 198 -0.41 29.14 0.65
N VAL A 199 -1.04 30.20 1.14
CA VAL A 199 -1.79 31.16 0.31
C VAL A 199 -0.86 31.92 -0.64
N GLU A 200 0.29 32.41 -0.16
CA GLU A 200 1.30 33.08 -0.98
C GLU A 200 1.83 32.19 -2.10
N ILE A 201 2.14 30.91 -1.79
CA ILE A 201 2.59 29.96 -2.80
C ILE A 201 1.54 29.80 -3.89
N VAL A 202 0.29 29.49 -3.54
CA VAL A 202 -0.78 29.27 -4.53
C VAL A 202 -1.05 30.52 -5.36
N SER A 203 -1.14 31.69 -4.72
CA SER A 203 -1.40 32.97 -5.39
C SER A 203 -0.29 33.33 -6.38
N ARG A 204 0.98 33.23 -5.96
CA ARG A 204 2.12 33.55 -6.82
C ARG A 204 2.32 32.52 -7.94
N VAL A 205 2.06 31.23 -7.68
CA VAL A 205 2.04 30.18 -8.72
C VAL A 205 0.97 30.52 -9.75
N ARG A 206 -0.28 30.81 -9.32
CA ARG A 206 -1.37 31.20 -10.24
C ARG A 206 -1.02 32.43 -11.07
N GLY A 207 -0.42 33.45 -10.45
CA GLY A 207 0.04 34.64 -11.16
C GLY A 207 1.11 34.36 -12.22
N ALA A 208 1.99 33.41 -11.96
CA ALA A 208 3.08 33.05 -12.88
C ALA A 208 2.67 32.12 -14.02
N VAL A 209 1.78 31.14 -13.78
CA VAL A 209 1.37 30.15 -14.77
C VAL A 209 0.11 30.55 -15.57
N GLY A 210 -0.58 31.61 -15.15
CA GLY A 210 -1.80 32.10 -15.81
C GLY A 210 -3.06 31.27 -15.47
N PRO A 211 -4.23 31.60 -16.08
CA PRO A 211 -5.52 31.02 -15.68
C PRO A 211 -5.77 29.59 -16.18
N ASN A 212 -5.11 29.18 -17.26
CA ASN A 212 -5.39 27.92 -17.96
C ASN A 212 -4.40 26.80 -17.61
N PHE A 213 -4.10 26.66 -16.33
CA PHE A 213 -3.20 25.64 -15.80
C PHE A 213 -3.79 25.04 -14.52
N ILE A 214 -3.84 23.73 -14.39
CA ILE A 214 -4.42 23.07 -13.22
C ILE A 214 -3.52 23.33 -12.00
N ILE A 215 -4.09 23.86 -10.93
CA ILE A 215 -3.44 23.93 -9.61
C ILE A 215 -4.28 23.11 -8.64
N ILE A 216 -3.76 21.99 -8.24
CA ILE A 216 -4.32 21.17 -7.15
C ILE A 216 -3.62 21.57 -5.87
N PHE A 217 -4.36 21.89 -4.82
CA PHE A 217 -3.79 22.01 -3.49
C PHE A 217 -4.14 20.79 -2.65
N ARG A 218 -3.15 20.07 -2.16
CA ARG A 218 -3.37 18.93 -1.27
C ARG A 218 -3.45 19.43 0.16
N LEU A 219 -4.68 19.51 0.65
CA LEU A 219 -5.03 20.06 1.94
C LEU A 219 -5.07 18.98 3.00
N SER A 220 -4.35 19.16 4.12
CA SER A 220 -4.46 18.30 5.29
C SER A 220 -5.81 18.54 5.97
N MET A 221 -6.75 17.63 5.75
CA MET A 221 -8.10 17.74 6.32
C MET A 221 -8.22 17.00 7.66
N LEU A 222 -7.28 16.12 7.98
CA LEU A 222 -7.25 15.38 9.22
C LEU A 222 -5.79 15.02 9.53
N ASP A 223 -5.16 15.75 10.44
CA ASP A 223 -3.72 15.60 10.71
C ASP A 223 -3.39 14.32 11.49
N LEU A 224 -4.28 13.84 12.36
CA LEU A 224 -4.13 12.67 13.24
C LEU A 224 -2.92 12.78 14.19
N VAL A 225 -2.56 14.01 14.55
CA VAL A 225 -1.52 14.33 15.52
C VAL A 225 -2.02 15.38 16.50
N GLU A 226 -1.51 15.36 17.74
CA GLU A 226 -1.78 16.42 18.71
C GLU A 226 -1.21 17.74 18.20
N GLY A 227 -1.93 18.86 18.44
CA GLY A 227 -1.54 20.17 17.94
C GLY A 227 -1.69 20.36 16.43
N GLY A 228 -2.41 19.47 15.76
CA GLY A 228 -2.85 19.64 14.38
C GLY A 228 -3.89 20.74 14.22
N SER A 229 -4.52 20.84 13.04
CA SER A 229 -5.50 21.87 12.72
C SER A 229 -6.88 21.58 13.33
N THR A 230 -7.64 22.63 13.66
CA THR A 230 -9.08 22.54 13.94
C THR A 230 -9.86 22.54 12.63
N TRP A 231 -11.15 22.18 12.70
CA TRP A 231 -12.00 22.24 11.53
C TRP A 231 -12.19 23.67 11.01
N ASP A 232 -12.39 24.65 11.90
CA ASP A 232 -12.49 26.05 11.52
C ASP A 232 -11.24 26.57 10.80
N GLU A 233 -10.06 26.17 11.26
CA GLU A 233 -8.78 26.47 10.61
C GLU A 233 -8.71 25.85 9.20
N ILE A 234 -9.19 24.62 9.03
CA ILE A 234 -9.23 23.93 7.73
C ILE A 234 -10.17 24.64 6.75
N GLU A 235 -11.37 25.04 7.21
CA GLU A 235 -12.32 25.79 6.39
C GLU A 235 -11.76 27.16 5.96
N LEU A 236 -11.13 27.87 6.88
CA LEU A 236 -10.50 29.16 6.60
C LEU A 236 -9.42 29.02 5.52
N LEU A 237 -8.55 28.00 5.65
CA LEU A 237 -7.52 27.72 4.66
C LEU A 237 -8.12 27.33 3.31
N ALA A 238 -9.12 26.45 3.29
CA ALA A 238 -9.74 25.99 2.05
C ALA A 238 -10.32 27.17 1.23
N LYS A 239 -11.03 28.10 1.90
CA LYS A 239 -11.54 29.34 1.29
C LYS A 239 -10.42 30.22 0.75
N ALA A 240 -9.36 30.40 1.53
CA ALA A 240 -8.21 31.22 1.13
C ALA A 240 -7.46 30.63 -0.05
N ILE A 241 -7.32 29.29 -0.12
CA ILE A 241 -6.70 28.56 -1.24
C ILE A 241 -7.55 28.68 -2.52
N GLU A 242 -8.87 28.55 -2.41
CA GLU A 242 -9.78 28.82 -3.54
C GLU A 242 -9.60 30.24 -4.08
N GLN A 243 -9.63 31.25 -3.18
CA GLN A 243 -9.44 32.66 -3.54
C GLN A 243 -8.06 32.94 -4.14
N ALA A 244 -7.03 32.24 -3.67
CA ALA A 244 -5.68 32.33 -4.22
C ALA A 244 -5.55 31.73 -5.64
N GLY A 245 -6.56 31.00 -6.13
CA GLY A 245 -6.62 30.52 -7.49
C GLY A 245 -6.34 29.03 -7.69
N ALA A 246 -6.49 28.21 -6.67
CA ALA A 246 -6.50 26.75 -6.83
C ALA A 246 -7.67 26.32 -7.74
N THR A 247 -7.43 25.29 -8.56
CA THR A 247 -8.43 24.69 -9.44
C THR A 247 -9.20 23.58 -8.74
N LEU A 248 -8.51 22.82 -7.90
CA LEU A 248 -9.00 21.61 -7.21
C LEU A 248 -8.39 21.56 -5.81
N ILE A 249 -9.13 21.00 -4.85
CA ILE A 249 -8.58 20.61 -3.53
C ILE A 249 -8.57 19.10 -3.43
N ASN A 250 -7.39 18.52 -3.18
CA ASN A 250 -7.21 17.11 -2.88
C ASN A 250 -7.07 16.90 -1.37
N THR A 251 -7.66 15.85 -0.85
CA THR A 251 -7.64 15.54 0.58
C THR A 251 -6.32 14.91 1.00
N GLY A 252 -5.72 15.39 2.10
CA GLY A 252 -4.64 14.73 2.82
C GLY A 252 -5.12 14.19 4.17
N ILE A 253 -4.70 12.99 4.53
CA ILE A 253 -5.09 12.31 5.77
C ILE A 253 -3.86 11.78 6.50
N GLY A 254 -3.65 12.27 7.70
CA GLY A 254 -2.62 11.81 8.62
C GLY A 254 -1.20 12.29 8.28
N TRP A 255 -0.45 12.64 9.30
CA TRP A 255 0.97 12.92 9.17
C TRP A 255 1.77 11.62 9.15
N HIS A 256 2.98 11.63 8.57
CA HIS A 256 3.85 10.44 8.57
C HIS A 256 4.24 9.96 9.98
N GLU A 257 4.28 10.86 10.96
CA GLU A 257 4.56 10.53 12.36
C GLU A 257 3.32 10.10 13.15
N ALA A 258 2.11 10.19 12.57
CA ALA A 258 0.89 9.73 13.20
C ALA A 258 0.94 8.24 13.54
N ARG A 259 0.38 7.88 14.69
CA ARG A 259 0.31 6.50 15.17
C ARG A 259 -1.04 5.84 14.89
N ILE A 260 -1.71 6.30 13.85
CA ILE A 260 -3.00 5.82 13.36
C ILE A 260 -2.81 5.42 11.90
N PRO A 261 -3.17 4.19 11.50
CA PRO A 261 -3.05 3.76 10.11
C PRO A 261 -4.11 4.44 9.23
N THR A 262 -3.72 4.85 8.02
CA THR A 262 -4.63 5.56 7.09
C THR A 262 -4.77 4.87 5.73
N ILE A 263 -3.85 3.96 5.38
CA ILE A 263 -3.77 3.37 4.03
C ILE A 263 -3.52 1.86 4.01
N ALA A 264 -3.25 1.24 5.16
CA ALA A 264 -2.98 -0.19 5.25
C ALA A 264 -4.25 -1.04 5.09
N THR A 265 -4.09 -2.35 4.88
CA THR A 265 -5.22 -3.28 4.68
C THR A 265 -6.22 -3.31 5.85
N LYS A 266 -5.77 -3.00 7.08
CA LYS A 266 -6.65 -2.88 8.26
C LYS A 266 -7.56 -1.64 8.25
N VAL A 267 -7.29 -0.67 7.38
CA VAL A 267 -8.12 0.53 7.24
C VAL A 267 -9.32 0.20 6.34
N PRO A 268 -10.55 0.50 6.75
CA PRO A 268 -11.74 0.26 5.93
C PRO A 268 -11.66 0.96 4.58
N ARG A 269 -12.34 0.41 3.59
CA ARG A 269 -12.48 1.04 2.28
C ARG A 269 -13.19 2.39 2.43
N ALA A 270 -12.67 3.42 1.74
CA ALA A 270 -13.15 4.80 1.78
C ALA A 270 -13.33 5.36 3.21
N ALA A 271 -12.50 4.93 4.17
CA ALA A 271 -12.65 5.26 5.59
C ALA A 271 -12.71 6.78 5.87
N PHE A 272 -12.16 7.60 4.98
CA PHE A 272 -12.03 9.05 5.20
C PHE A 272 -12.83 9.90 4.19
N SER A 273 -13.72 9.31 3.36
CA SER A 273 -14.51 10.08 2.38
C SER A 273 -15.39 11.15 3.02
N LYS A 274 -15.96 10.87 4.22
CA LYS A 274 -16.79 11.83 4.96
C LYS A 274 -16.02 13.03 5.50
N VAL A 275 -14.70 12.93 5.63
CA VAL A 275 -13.84 14.08 5.96
C VAL A 275 -13.86 15.09 4.81
N THR A 276 -13.72 14.60 3.56
CA THR A 276 -13.84 15.46 2.36
C THR A 276 -15.23 16.06 2.24
N ALA A 277 -16.27 15.27 2.53
CA ALA A 277 -17.67 15.71 2.46
C ALA A 277 -17.95 16.94 3.35
N LYS A 278 -17.25 17.10 4.48
CA LYS A 278 -17.41 18.28 5.35
C LYS A 278 -17.06 19.62 4.67
N LEU A 279 -16.24 19.62 3.60
CA LEU A 279 -15.95 20.82 2.82
C LEU A 279 -17.00 21.12 1.72
N ARG A 280 -17.99 20.26 1.53
CA ARG A 280 -19.08 20.52 0.58
C ARG A 280 -19.84 21.79 0.95
N GLY A 281 -19.96 22.72 0.00
CA GLY A 281 -20.60 24.01 0.22
C GLY A 281 -19.75 25.04 0.96
N VAL A 282 -18.56 24.66 1.44
CA VAL A 282 -17.58 25.60 2.01
C VAL A 282 -16.77 26.27 0.92
N VAL A 283 -16.40 25.52 -0.12
CA VAL A 283 -15.74 25.99 -1.35
C VAL A 283 -16.54 25.61 -2.57
N ASN A 284 -16.31 26.31 -3.70
CA ASN A 284 -17.00 26.07 -4.97
C ASN A 284 -16.16 25.27 -5.98
N ILE A 285 -14.85 25.14 -5.77
CA ILE A 285 -13.98 24.32 -6.60
C ILE A 285 -14.15 22.83 -6.27
N PRO A 286 -13.91 21.92 -7.25
CA PRO A 286 -14.10 20.50 -7.05
C PRO A 286 -13.18 19.92 -5.96
N LEU A 287 -13.72 18.96 -5.23
CA LEU A 287 -13.05 18.24 -4.13
C LEU A 287 -12.68 16.84 -4.57
N ILE A 288 -11.48 16.40 -4.19
CA ILE A 288 -10.94 15.06 -4.43
C ILE A 288 -10.80 14.34 -3.10
N THR A 289 -11.39 13.16 -2.95
CA THR A 289 -11.20 12.32 -1.76
C THR A 289 -10.21 11.19 -2.04
N THR A 290 -9.59 10.66 -0.99
CA THR A 290 -8.52 9.67 -1.07
C THR A 290 -8.61 8.64 0.06
N ASN A 291 -7.67 7.73 0.10
CA ASN A 291 -7.45 6.66 1.07
C ASN A 291 -8.42 5.48 0.98
N ARG A 292 -7.85 4.33 0.65
CA ARG A 292 -8.54 3.03 0.61
C ARG A 292 -9.73 2.95 -0.35
N ILE A 293 -9.69 3.69 -1.44
CA ILE A 293 -10.62 3.52 -2.57
C ILE A 293 -9.90 2.64 -3.58
N ASN A 294 -10.36 1.40 -3.77
CA ASN A 294 -9.61 0.39 -4.54
C ASN A 294 -10.45 -0.45 -5.50
N THR A 295 -11.76 -0.20 -5.59
CA THR A 295 -12.65 -0.81 -6.59
C THR A 295 -13.56 0.22 -7.23
N PRO A 296 -14.08 -0.02 -8.45
CA PRO A 296 -15.01 0.89 -9.10
C PRO A 296 -16.30 1.09 -8.30
N GLU A 297 -16.78 0.05 -7.60
CA GLU A 297 -17.98 0.09 -6.77
C GLU A 297 -17.81 1.07 -5.61
N VAL A 298 -16.67 1.00 -4.90
CA VAL A 298 -16.37 1.92 -3.79
C VAL A 298 -16.24 3.36 -4.31
N ALA A 299 -15.55 3.55 -5.43
CA ALA A 299 -15.39 4.85 -6.06
C ALA A 299 -16.75 5.45 -6.48
N GLU A 300 -17.59 4.66 -7.13
CA GLU A 300 -18.94 5.06 -7.54
C GLU A 300 -19.80 5.44 -6.34
N THR A 301 -19.80 4.62 -5.27
CA THR A 301 -20.58 4.89 -4.06
C THR A 301 -20.20 6.23 -3.45
N VAL A 302 -18.91 6.50 -3.28
CA VAL A 302 -18.40 7.75 -2.72
C VAL A 302 -18.84 8.97 -3.54
N LEU A 303 -18.80 8.86 -4.86
CA LEU A 303 -19.21 9.95 -5.76
C LEU A 303 -20.75 10.11 -5.80
N ALA A 304 -21.50 9.02 -5.83
CA ALA A 304 -22.95 9.01 -5.82
C ALA A 304 -23.55 9.58 -4.52
N GLU A 305 -22.88 9.32 -3.39
CA GLU A 305 -23.24 9.92 -2.09
C GLU A 305 -22.90 11.42 -2.01
N GLY A 306 -22.16 11.93 -2.96
CA GLY A 306 -21.74 13.33 -3.02
C GLY A 306 -20.61 13.68 -2.04
N ASP A 307 -19.84 12.71 -1.57
CA ASP A 307 -18.72 12.97 -0.65
C ASP A 307 -17.61 13.78 -1.31
N ALA A 308 -17.43 13.63 -2.62
CA ALA A 308 -16.43 14.35 -3.40
C ALA A 308 -16.85 14.46 -4.88
N ASP A 309 -16.10 15.23 -5.67
CA ASP A 309 -16.27 15.36 -7.13
C ASP A 309 -15.38 14.40 -7.90
N MET A 310 -14.26 13.99 -7.32
CA MET A 310 -13.29 13.02 -7.84
C MET A 310 -12.80 12.10 -6.74
N VAL A 311 -12.27 10.95 -7.16
CA VAL A 311 -11.58 10.00 -6.29
C VAL A 311 -10.10 9.89 -6.66
N SER A 312 -9.23 9.97 -5.66
CA SER A 312 -7.79 9.77 -5.80
C SER A 312 -7.43 8.34 -5.42
N MET A 313 -6.82 7.63 -6.35
CA MET A 313 -6.35 6.26 -6.19
C MET A 313 -4.90 6.18 -6.68
N ALA A 314 -3.94 5.93 -5.80
CA ALA A 314 -2.54 5.77 -6.21
C ALA A 314 -2.21 4.30 -6.50
N ARG A 315 -2.20 3.48 -5.45
CA ARG A 315 -1.84 2.05 -5.52
C ARG A 315 -2.77 1.17 -6.35
N PRO A 316 -4.08 1.45 -6.51
CA PRO A 316 -4.91 0.73 -7.48
C PRO A 316 -4.38 0.77 -8.90
N PHE A 317 -3.76 1.88 -9.33
CA PHE A 317 -3.12 2.00 -10.64
C PHE A 317 -1.71 1.38 -10.73
N LEU A 318 -1.08 1.04 -9.61
CA LEU A 318 0.03 0.10 -9.59
C LEU A 318 -0.45 -1.33 -9.83
N ALA A 319 -1.50 -1.72 -9.13
CA ALA A 319 -2.05 -3.07 -9.19
C ALA A 319 -2.64 -3.37 -10.58
N ASP A 320 -3.38 -2.42 -11.16
CA ASP A 320 -3.98 -2.57 -12.48
C ASP A 320 -3.96 -1.25 -13.28
N PRO A 321 -3.07 -1.11 -14.27
CA PRO A 321 -3.02 0.08 -15.11
C PRO A 321 -4.27 0.27 -15.99
N ASP A 322 -5.04 -0.79 -16.25
CA ASP A 322 -6.23 -0.79 -17.10
C ASP A 322 -7.56 -0.71 -16.29
N PHE A 323 -7.46 -0.33 -15.03
CA PHE A 323 -8.57 -0.27 -14.08
C PHE A 323 -9.81 0.45 -14.65
N VAL A 324 -9.63 1.64 -15.21
CA VAL A 324 -10.76 2.48 -15.70
C VAL A 324 -11.39 1.88 -16.96
N ASN A 325 -10.60 1.41 -17.92
CA ASN A 325 -11.11 0.77 -19.12
C ASN A 325 -11.88 -0.52 -18.79
N LYS A 326 -11.39 -1.32 -17.86
CA LYS A 326 -12.10 -2.53 -17.39
C LYS A 326 -13.43 -2.17 -16.73
N ALA A 327 -13.45 -1.16 -15.87
CA ALA A 327 -14.68 -0.65 -15.28
C ALA A 327 -15.67 -0.17 -16.36
N ALA A 328 -15.21 0.65 -17.29
CA ALA A 328 -16.02 1.18 -18.39
C ALA A 328 -16.56 0.09 -19.32
N ALA A 329 -15.82 -0.99 -19.51
CA ALA A 329 -16.23 -2.14 -20.32
C ALA A 329 -17.12 -3.15 -19.59
N GLY A 330 -17.46 -2.91 -18.32
CA GLY A 330 -18.24 -3.86 -17.50
C GLY A 330 -17.46 -5.09 -17.05
N ARG A 331 -16.12 -5.04 -17.09
CA ARG A 331 -15.19 -6.11 -16.72
C ARG A 331 -14.50 -5.85 -15.38
N ALA A 332 -15.25 -5.29 -14.41
CA ALA A 332 -14.71 -5.01 -13.08
C ALA A 332 -14.19 -6.27 -12.36
N ASP A 333 -14.75 -7.43 -12.69
CA ASP A 333 -14.30 -8.74 -12.21
C ASP A 333 -12.91 -9.15 -12.73
N GLU A 334 -12.36 -8.47 -13.73
CA GLU A 334 -11.01 -8.66 -14.25
C GLU A 334 -9.97 -7.70 -13.65
N ILE A 335 -10.40 -6.75 -12.81
CA ILE A 335 -9.48 -5.79 -12.17
C ILE A 335 -8.63 -6.50 -11.11
N ASN A 336 -7.30 -6.34 -11.23
CA ASN A 336 -6.36 -6.77 -10.20
C ASN A 336 -6.36 -5.74 -9.06
N THR A 337 -7.13 -6.02 -8.02
CA THR A 337 -7.41 -5.05 -6.95
C THR A 337 -6.22 -4.85 -6.01
N CYS A 338 -5.90 -3.60 -5.69
CA CYS A 338 -4.93 -3.28 -4.64
C CYS A 338 -5.43 -3.74 -3.27
N ILE A 339 -4.66 -4.58 -2.59
CA ILE A 339 -4.99 -5.18 -1.29
C ILE A 339 -4.52 -4.37 -0.07
N GLY A 340 -3.96 -3.18 -0.26
CA GLY A 340 -3.49 -2.32 0.82
C GLY A 340 -2.30 -2.86 1.64
N CYS A 341 -1.52 -3.81 1.09
CA CYS A 341 -0.46 -4.52 1.81
C CYS A 341 0.81 -3.71 2.09
N ASN A 342 1.07 -2.66 1.33
CA ASN A 342 2.27 -1.80 1.35
C ASN A 342 3.61 -2.48 0.99
N GLN A 343 3.67 -3.78 0.75
CA GLN A 343 4.90 -4.59 0.75
C GLN A 343 5.86 -4.30 -0.42
N ALA A 344 5.35 -4.08 -1.65
CA ALA A 344 6.19 -3.82 -2.82
C ALA A 344 6.14 -2.36 -3.27
N CYS A 345 5.31 -1.54 -2.66
CA CYS A 345 5.25 -0.10 -2.88
C CYS A 345 5.95 0.66 -1.76
N LEU A 346 5.26 0.97 -0.65
CA LEU A 346 5.83 1.78 0.44
C LEU A 346 7.04 1.15 1.11
N ASP A 347 7.02 -0.16 1.42
CA ASP A 347 8.19 -0.80 2.04
C ASP A 347 9.41 -0.77 1.13
N HIS A 348 9.23 -0.85 -0.20
CA HIS A 348 10.31 -0.67 -1.18
C HIS A 348 10.82 0.77 -1.18
N THR A 349 9.93 1.75 -1.31
CA THR A 349 10.29 3.18 -1.32
C THR A 349 11.06 3.56 -0.06
N PHE A 350 10.55 3.25 1.12
CA PHE A 350 11.24 3.51 2.38
C PHE A 350 12.47 2.62 2.62
N GLY A 351 12.65 1.58 1.83
CA GLY A 351 13.84 0.73 1.80
C GLY A 351 14.86 1.12 0.74
N GLY A 352 14.67 2.23 0.00
CA GLY A 352 15.54 2.68 -1.08
C GLY A 352 15.50 1.78 -2.32
N LYS A 353 14.45 0.98 -2.47
CA LYS A 353 14.22 0.08 -3.61
C LYS A 353 13.24 0.68 -4.60
N LEU A 354 13.33 0.25 -5.86
CA LEU A 354 12.33 0.58 -6.86
C LEU A 354 10.96 0.09 -6.41
N THR A 355 9.96 0.97 -6.49
CA THR A 355 8.56 0.63 -6.25
C THR A 355 8.10 -0.45 -7.24
N SER A 356 7.24 -1.32 -6.78
CA SER A 356 6.49 -2.29 -7.58
C SER A 356 5.15 -2.59 -6.89
N CYS A 357 4.49 -3.68 -7.26
CA CYS A 357 3.26 -4.11 -6.62
C CYS A 357 3.30 -5.61 -6.32
N LEU A 358 2.81 -6.03 -5.15
CA LEU A 358 2.74 -7.43 -4.76
C LEU A 358 1.93 -8.26 -5.76
N VAL A 359 0.76 -7.73 -6.18
CA VAL A 359 -0.16 -8.42 -7.09
C VAL A 359 0.15 -8.15 -8.57
N ASN A 360 1.01 -7.18 -8.89
CA ASN A 360 1.42 -6.85 -10.26
C ASN A 360 2.92 -6.57 -10.34
N PRO A 361 3.76 -7.59 -10.59
CA PRO A 361 5.21 -7.42 -10.70
C PRO A 361 5.68 -6.51 -11.84
N ARG A 362 4.83 -6.25 -12.84
CA ARG A 362 5.13 -5.33 -13.95
C ARG A 362 5.16 -3.86 -13.51
N ALA A 363 4.48 -3.50 -12.42
CA ALA A 363 4.45 -2.12 -11.96
C ALA A 363 5.87 -1.57 -11.75
N CYS A 364 6.19 -0.46 -12.40
CA CYS A 364 7.51 0.17 -12.52
C CYS A 364 8.57 -0.68 -13.26
N HIS A 365 8.15 -1.77 -13.91
CA HIS A 365 8.97 -2.64 -14.77
C HIS A 365 8.39 -2.75 -16.19
N GLU A 366 7.61 -1.77 -16.63
CA GLU A 366 6.91 -1.77 -17.93
C GLU A 366 7.86 -1.84 -19.14
N THR A 367 9.13 -1.46 -18.98
CA THR A 367 10.17 -1.57 -20.01
C THR A 367 10.97 -2.86 -19.95
N GLU A 368 10.84 -3.66 -18.87
CA GLU A 368 11.68 -4.83 -18.59
C GLU A 368 10.88 -6.14 -18.56
N LEU A 369 9.66 -6.09 -18.05
CA LEU A 369 8.82 -7.28 -17.84
C LEU A 369 7.54 -7.14 -18.67
N ASN A 370 7.54 -7.76 -19.85
CA ASN A 370 6.39 -7.77 -20.74
C ASN A 370 6.01 -9.21 -21.11
N TYR A 371 4.72 -9.49 -21.12
CA TYR A 371 4.17 -10.82 -21.44
C TYR A 371 3.88 -10.92 -22.94
N LEU A 372 4.96 -10.94 -23.74
CA LEU A 372 4.87 -10.97 -25.20
C LEU A 372 4.39 -12.34 -25.70
N PRO A 373 3.59 -12.38 -26.79
CA PRO A 373 3.19 -13.63 -27.43
C PRO A 373 4.40 -14.47 -27.82
N VAL A 374 4.31 -15.79 -27.61
CA VAL A 374 5.39 -16.72 -27.92
C VAL A 374 5.44 -17.07 -29.40
N ARG A 375 6.63 -17.40 -29.92
CA ARG A 375 6.82 -17.89 -31.29
C ARG A 375 6.56 -19.38 -31.40
N ALA A 376 6.86 -20.13 -30.34
CA ALA A 376 6.65 -21.60 -30.27
C ALA A 376 5.82 -21.89 -29.02
N VAL A 377 4.70 -22.57 -29.23
CA VAL A 377 3.80 -22.96 -28.13
C VAL A 377 4.38 -24.18 -27.42
N LYS A 378 4.52 -24.08 -26.12
CA LYS A 378 4.88 -25.20 -25.24
C LYS A 378 3.65 -25.74 -24.51
N ARG A 379 3.69 -26.98 -24.12
CA ARG A 379 2.76 -27.61 -23.17
C ARG A 379 3.38 -27.53 -21.78
N ILE A 380 2.75 -26.80 -20.87
CA ILE A 380 3.29 -26.52 -19.55
C ILE A 380 2.39 -27.15 -18.49
N ALA A 381 2.96 -27.93 -17.58
CA ALA A 381 2.30 -28.36 -16.37
C ALA A 381 2.70 -27.47 -15.21
N VAL A 382 1.74 -26.93 -14.46
CA VAL A 382 1.97 -26.21 -13.20
C VAL A 382 1.34 -27.02 -12.08
N VAL A 383 2.11 -27.36 -11.06
CA VAL A 383 1.67 -28.15 -9.90
C VAL A 383 1.60 -27.27 -8.67
N GLY A 384 0.38 -26.95 -8.24
CA GLY A 384 0.05 -26.06 -7.13
C GLY A 384 -0.62 -24.77 -7.61
N ALA A 385 -1.88 -24.57 -7.25
CA ALA A 385 -2.67 -23.38 -7.54
C ALA A 385 -2.62 -22.33 -6.40
N GLY A 386 -1.47 -22.22 -5.75
CA GLY A 386 -1.15 -21.12 -4.84
C GLY A 386 -0.68 -19.88 -5.61
N PRO A 387 -0.27 -18.77 -4.91
CA PRO A 387 0.09 -17.49 -5.55
C PRO A 387 1.12 -17.62 -6.68
N ALA A 388 2.18 -18.41 -6.46
CA ALA A 388 3.24 -18.60 -7.45
C ALA A 388 2.74 -19.35 -8.70
N GLY A 389 2.01 -20.45 -8.49
CA GLY A 389 1.47 -21.27 -9.59
C GLY A 389 0.39 -20.55 -10.39
N LEU A 390 -0.50 -19.81 -9.72
CA LEU A 390 -1.51 -18.99 -10.39
C LEU A 390 -0.87 -17.90 -11.27
N ALA A 391 0.15 -17.21 -10.76
CA ALA A 391 0.87 -16.21 -11.53
C ALA A 391 1.60 -16.84 -12.73
N ALA A 392 2.30 -17.95 -12.54
CA ALA A 392 3.01 -18.65 -13.62
C ALA A 392 2.05 -19.18 -14.68
N ALA A 393 0.98 -19.87 -14.27
CA ALA A 393 0.02 -20.47 -15.20
C ALA A 393 -0.70 -19.41 -16.06
N THR A 394 -1.18 -18.33 -15.43
CA THR A 394 -1.94 -17.29 -16.14
C THR A 394 -1.05 -16.46 -17.07
N VAL A 395 0.19 -16.15 -16.67
CA VAL A 395 1.14 -15.44 -17.54
C VAL A 395 1.58 -16.32 -18.72
N ALA A 396 1.89 -17.59 -18.49
CA ALA A 396 2.26 -18.50 -19.57
C ALA A 396 1.11 -18.67 -20.59
N ALA A 397 -0.13 -18.84 -20.11
CA ALA A 397 -1.29 -18.94 -20.97
C ALA A 397 -1.59 -17.62 -21.73
N GLU A 398 -1.44 -16.48 -21.09
CA GLU A 398 -1.59 -15.15 -21.73
C GLU A 398 -0.59 -14.95 -22.88
N ARG A 399 0.61 -15.52 -22.76
CA ARG A 399 1.62 -15.52 -23.83
C ARG A 399 1.34 -16.50 -24.97
N GLY A 400 0.37 -17.41 -24.79
CA GLY A 400 -0.07 -18.37 -25.81
C GLY A 400 0.41 -19.80 -25.62
N HIS A 401 0.99 -20.14 -24.46
CA HIS A 401 1.29 -21.54 -24.13
C HIS A 401 0.03 -22.32 -23.77
N THR A 402 0.08 -23.65 -23.94
CA THR A 402 -0.97 -24.57 -23.47
C THR A 402 -0.64 -24.98 -22.03
N VAL A 403 -1.45 -24.53 -21.06
CA VAL A 403 -1.15 -24.71 -19.64
C VAL A 403 -2.19 -25.58 -18.95
N THR A 404 -1.72 -26.59 -18.22
CA THR A 404 -2.53 -27.37 -17.27
C THR A 404 -2.08 -27.04 -15.86
N LEU A 405 -3.00 -26.60 -15.02
CA LEU A 405 -2.75 -26.24 -13.61
C LEU A 405 -3.40 -27.28 -12.69
N PHE A 406 -2.59 -27.99 -11.93
CA PHE A 406 -3.03 -29.02 -10.99
C PHE A 406 -3.01 -28.53 -9.55
N ASP A 407 -4.02 -28.90 -8.77
CA ASP A 407 -4.01 -28.75 -7.32
C ASP A 407 -4.76 -29.89 -6.62
N GLY A 408 -4.23 -30.35 -5.50
CA GLY A 408 -4.87 -31.35 -4.66
C GLY A 408 -6.05 -30.83 -3.84
N ALA A 409 -6.19 -29.50 -3.72
CA ALA A 409 -7.30 -28.86 -3.03
C ALA A 409 -8.54 -28.73 -3.93
N ASN A 410 -9.68 -28.43 -3.33
CA ASN A 410 -10.96 -28.20 -4.03
C ASN A 410 -11.15 -26.75 -4.50
N GLU A 411 -10.21 -25.85 -4.16
CA GLU A 411 -10.22 -24.44 -4.58
C GLU A 411 -8.80 -23.95 -4.85
N ILE A 412 -8.68 -22.90 -5.68
CA ILE A 412 -7.42 -22.19 -5.91
C ILE A 412 -7.07 -21.31 -4.71
N GLY A 413 -5.80 -20.96 -4.57
CA GLY A 413 -5.36 -19.91 -3.64
C GLY A 413 -4.28 -20.34 -2.66
N GLY A 414 -4.14 -21.63 -2.34
CA GLY A 414 -3.11 -22.11 -1.41
C GLY A 414 -3.10 -21.31 -0.10
N GLN A 415 -1.97 -20.71 0.26
CA GLN A 415 -1.83 -19.93 1.51
C GLN A 415 -2.72 -18.66 1.55
N PHE A 416 -3.22 -18.15 0.43
CA PHE A 416 -4.22 -17.07 0.45
C PHE A 416 -5.51 -17.49 1.13
N ASN A 417 -5.87 -18.78 1.05
CA ASN A 417 -7.05 -19.32 1.73
C ASN A 417 -6.91 -19.33 3.25
N VAL A 418 -5.68 -19.33 3.75
CA VAL A 418 -5.36 -19.14 5.18
C VAL A 418 -5.37 -17.65 5.52
N ALA A 419 -4.62 -16.84 4.77
CA ALA A 419 -4.44 -15.42 5.04
C ALA A 419 -5.76 -14.61 5.00
N LYS A 420 -6.67 -14.90 4.05
CA LYS A 420 -7.97 -14.22 3.91
C LYS A 420 -8.87 -14.31 5.14
N ARG A 421 -8.58 -15.23 6.07
CA ARG A 421 -9.36 -15.46 7.29
C ARG A 421 -8.93 -14.61 8.47
N VAL A 422 -7.76 -13.98 8.34
CA VAL A 422 -7.21 -13.11 9.38
C VAL A 422 -7.93 -11.75 9.33
N PRO A 423 -8.48 -11.27 10.46
CA PRO A 423 -9.11 -9.95 10.53
C PRO A 423 -8.19 -8.85 10.00
N GLY A 424 -8.69 -8.03 9.08
CA GLY A 424 -7.90 -7.01 8.40
C GLY A 424 -7.17 -7.49 7.14
N LYS A 425 -7.38 -8.73 6.69
CA LYS A 425 -6.82 -9.29 5.44
C LYS A 425 -7.90 -9.75 4.45
N GLU A 426 -9.10 -9.26 4.59
CA GLU A 426 -10.26 -9.61 3.75
C GLU A 426 -10.02 -9.26 2.26
N GLU A 427 -9.13 -8.32 1.97
CA GLU A 427 -8.76 -7.94 0.59
C GLU A 427 -8.18 -9.11 -0.22
N PHE A 428 -7.68 -10.18 0.40
CA PHE A 428 -7.24 -11.37 -0.31
C PHE A 428 -8.37 -12.11 -1.05
N PHE A 429 -9.62 -11.91 -0.67
CA PHE A 429 -10.76 -12.38 -1.46
C PHE A 429 -10.76 -11.77 -2.87
N GLU A 430 -10.35 -10.50 -3.01
CA GLU A 430 -10.22 -9.85 -4.31
C GLU A 430 -9.10 -10.45 -5.16
N THR A 431 -7.97 -10.78 -4.55
CA THR A 431 -6.87 -11.44 -5.26
C THR A 431 -7.30 -12.81 -5.79
N LEU A 432 -8.05 -13.58 -4.99
CA LEU A 432 -8.59 -14.87 -5.42
C LEU A 432 -9.66 -14.74 -6.52
N ARG A 433 -10.53 -13.72 -6.41
CA ARG A 433 -11.50 -13.37 -7.46
C ARG A 433 -10.77 -13.09 -8.78
N TYR A 434 -9.76 -12.23 -8.74
CA TYR A 434 -8.96 -11.87 -9.91
C TYR A 434 -8.31 -13.11 -10.55
N PHE A 435 -7.61 -13.94 -9.79
CA PHE A 435 -6.96 -15.11 -10.34
C PHE A 435 -7.96 -16.16 -10.89
N ARG A 436 -9.12 -16.34 -10.24
CA ARG A 436 -10.17 -17.22 -10.79
C ARG A 436 -10.61 -16.73 -12.16
N LYS A 437 -10.90 -15.43 -12.27
CA LYS A 437 -11.28 -14.84 -13.56
C LYS A 437 -10.15 -14.90 -14.59
N LYS A 438 -8.91 -14.68 -14.16
CA LYS A 438 -7.75 -14.74 -15.04
C LYS A 438 -7.51 -16.17 -15.59
N VAL A 439 -7.64 -17.20 -14.75
CA VAL A 439 -7.58 -18.62 -15.17
C VAL A 439 -8.62 -18.90 -16.25
N GLU A 440 -9.87 -18.48 -16.04
CA GLU A 440 -10.94 -18.65 -17.03
C GLU A 440 -10.63 -17.93 -18.34
N SER A 441 -10.30 -16.63 -18.26
CA SER A 441 -10.13 -15.78 -19.45
C SER A 441 -8.88 -16.12 -20.28
N THR A 442 -7.86 -16.72 -19.67
CA THR A 442 -6.64 -17.16 -20.38
C THR A 442 -6.71 -18.60 -20.87
N GLY A 443 -7.74 -19.36 -20.54
CA GLY A 443 -7.96 -20.72 -21.00
C GLY A 443 -7.04 -21.77 -20.36
N VAL A 444 -6.56 -21.50 -19.13
CA VAL A 444 -5.82 -22.50 -18.34
C VAL A 444 -6.70 -23.70 -18.03
N ASP A 445 -6.24 -24.92 -18.35
CA ASP A 445 -6.89 -26.17 -17.96
C ASP A 445 -6.68 -26.42 -16.46
N LEU A 446 -7.64 -25.99 -15.64
CA LEU A 446 -7.57 -26.10 -14.17
C LEU A 446 -8.12 -27.44 -13.69
N ARG A 447 -7.27 -28.21 -13.01
CA ARG A 447 -7.59 -29.52 -12.44
C ARG A 447 -7.44 -29.54 -10.92
N LEU A 448 -8.53 -29.18 -10.22
CA LEU A 448 -8.63 -29.26 -8.77
C LEU A 448 -8.91 -30.71 -8.32
N ASN A 449 -8.78 -30.96 -7.00
CA ASN A 449 -8.91 -32.29 -6.38
C ASN A 449 -8.00 -33.35 -7.07
N THR A 450 -6.89 -32.91 -7.66
CA THR A 450 -6.02 -33.73 -8.47
C THR A 450 -4.59 -33.73 -7.91
N ARG A 451 -4.24 -34.78 -7.19
CA ARG A 451 -2.85 -35.02 -6.77
C ARG A 451 -2.11 -35.78 -7.87
N VAL A 452 -1.10 -35.14 -8.44
CA VAL A 452 -0.24 -35.73 -9.45
C VAL A 452 0.98 -36.40 -8.83
N ASN A 453 1.50 -37.42 -9.49
CA ASN A 453 2.78 -38.06 -9.19
C ASN A 453 3.73 -37.90 -10.39
N VAL A 454 4.96 -38.38 -10.24
CA VAL A 454 5.98 -38.31 -11.30
C VAL A 454 5.49 -38.93 -12.60
N GLN A 455 4.90 -40.15 -12.52
CA GLN A 455 4.44 -40.88 -13.71
C GLN A 455 3.33 -40.13 -14.46
N THR A 456 2.35 -39.55 -13.71
CA THR A 456 1.28 -38.73 -14.31
C THR A 456 1.83 -37.55 -15.10
N LEU A 457 2.87 -36.88 -14.61
CA LEU A 457 3.48 -35.74 -15.27
C LEU A 457 4.33 -36.16 -16.49
N VAL A 458 5.05 -37.25 -16.38
CA VAL A 458 5.84 -37.82 -17.50
C VAL A 458 4.91 -38.25 -18.63
N ASP A 459 3.86 -39.02 -18.34
CA ASP A 459 2.87 -39.50 -19.31
C ASP A 459 2.09 -38.35 -19.98
N GLY A 460 1.99 -37.20 -19.27
CA GLY A 460 1.36 -35.98 -19.76
C GLY A 460 2.09 -35.35 -20.95
N GLY A 461 3.38 -35.65 -21.17
CA GLY A 461 4.17 -35.17 -22.31
C GLY A 461 4.29 -33.64 -22.31
N TYR A 462 4.59 -33.03 -21.16
CA TYR A 462 4.81 -31.60 -21.01
C TYR A 462 6.24 -31.24 -21.41
N ASP A 463 6.38 -30.07 -22.06
CA ASP A 463 7.70 -29.52 -22.41
C ASP A 463 8.39 -28.92 -21.19
N GLU A 464 7.59 -28.33 -20.28
CA GLU A 464 8.07 -27.71 -19.03
C GLU A 464 7.16 -28.11 -17.87
N ILE A 465 7.75 -28.36 -16.70
CA ILE A 465 7.01 -28.66 -15.47
C ILE A 465 7.41 -27.64 -14.40
N ILE A 466 6.44 -26.92 -13.88
CA ILE A 466 6.63 -25.91 -12.84
C ILE A 466 6.07 -26.43 -11.53
N LEU A 467 6.93 -26.64 -10.54
CA LEU A 467 6.56 -27.04 -9.19
C LEU A 467 6.36 -25.80 -8.31
N ALA A 468 5.11 -25.49 -8.05
CA ALA A 468 4.64 -24.43 -7.15
C ALA A 468 3.93 -25.03 -5.93
N THR A 469 4.38 -26.17 -5.47
CA THR A 469 3.77 -27.04 -4.46
C THR A 469 3.77 -26.43 -3.04
N GLY A 470 4.47 -25.31 -2.85
CA GLY A 470 4.41 -24.51 -1.63
C GLY A 470 5.22 -25.08 -0.47
N ILE A 471 4.65 -25.03 0.72
CA ILE A 471 5.33 -25.31 1.99
C ILE A 471 4.46 -26.18 2.91
N ALA A 472 5.13 -26.81 3.88
CA ALA A 472 4.51 -27.41 5.05
C ALA A 472 4.97 -26.68 6.33
N PRO A 473 4.13 -26.64 7.38
CA PRO A 473 4.57 -26.17 8.70
C PRO A 473 5.71 -27.02 9.24
N ARG A 474 6.75 -26.38 9.77
CA ARG A 474 7.84 -27.09 10.44
C ARG A 474 7.44 -27.44 11.87
N THR A 475 7.71 -28.66 12.30
CA THR A 475 7.59 -29.09 13.69
C THR A 475 8.91 -28.85 14.42
N PRO A 476 8.98 -27.92 15.39
CA PRO A 476 10.21 -27.68 16.15
C PRO A 476 10.48 -28.82 17.14
N ALA A 477 11.76 -29.07 17.44
CA ALA A 477 12.16 -30.04 18.42
C ALA A 477 11.97 -29.49 19.87
N ILE A 478 10.73 -29.52 20.34
CA ILE A 478 10.35 -29.15 21.72
C ILE A 478 9.81 -30.39 22.40
N PRO A 479 10.30 -30.76 23.61
CA PRO A 479 9.75 -31.89 24.36
C PRO A 479 8.24 -31.74 24.55
N GLY A 480 7.46 -32.78 24.23
CA GLY A 480 6.01 -32.73 24.31
C GLY A 480 5.30 -32.01 23.16
N VAL A 481 5.97 -31.75 22.03
CA VAL A 481 5.35 -31.11 20.83
C VAL A 481 4.19 -31.95 20.24
N GLU A 482 4.15 -33.25 20.53
CA GLU A 482 3.05 -34.16 20.15
C GLU A 482 1.87 -34.13 21.13
N HIS A 483 1.92 -33.31 22.16
CA HIS A 483 0.85 -33.21 23.16
C HIS A 483 -0.47 -32.74 22.56
N ALA A 484 -1.60 -33.22 23.05
CA ALA A 484 -2.94 -32.91 22.52
C ALA A 484 -3.30 -31.40 22.55
N LYS A 485 -2.63 -30.59 23.37
CA LYS A 485 -2.77 -29.13 23.38
C LYS A 485 -2.13 -28.44 22.18
N VAL A 486 -1.25 -29.12 21.44
CA VAL A 486 -0.49 -28.51 20.35
C VAL A 486 -1.30 -28.51 19.07
N LEU A 487 -1.36 -27.34 18.44
CA LEU A 487 -2.02 -27.11 17.15
C LEU A 487 -1.03 -26.46 16.19
N SER A 488 -1.17 -26.74 14.90
CA SER A 488 -0.54 -25.94 13.87
C SER A 488 -1.36 -24.69 13.56
N TYR A 489 -0.76 -23.71 12.90
CA TYR A 489 -1.52 -22.53 12.43
C TYR A 489 -2.60 -22.91 11.38
N LEU A 490 -2.42 -24.03 10.64
CA LEU A 490 -3.41 -24.55 9.72
C LEU A 490 -4.63 -25.12 10.45
N ASP A 491 -4.40 -25.84 11.57
CA ASP A 491 -5.49 -26.32 12.43
C ASP A 491 -6.38 -25.17 12.89
N VAL A 492 -5.76 -24.04 13.25
CA VAL A 492 -6.47 -22.86 13.77
C VAL A 492 -7.16 -22.07 12.65
N LEU A 493 -6.40 -21.67 11.61
CA LEU A 493 -6.88 -20.75 10.58
C LEU A 493 -7.65 -21.43 9.46
N LEU A 494 -7.26 -22.65 9.05
CA LEU A 494 -7.88 -23.36 7.93
C LEU A 494 -8.93 -24.36 8.41
N GLU A 495 -8.58 -25.25 9.33
CA GLU A 495 -9.48 -26.30 9.82
C GLU A 495 -10.45 -25.79 10.90
N ARG A 496 -10.17 -24.62 11.52
CA ARG A 496 -10.98 -24.00 12.57
C ARG A 496 -11.20 -24.92 13.78
N LYS A 497 -10.17 -25.67 14.17
CA LYS A 497 -10.25 -26.49 15.38
C LYS A 497 -10.55 -25.63 16.60
N PRO A 498 -11.30 -26.14 17.56
CA PRO A 498 -11.57 -25.42 18.80
C PRO A 498 -10.28 -25.01 19.53
N VAL A 499 -10.23 -23.77 19.99
CA VAL A 499 -9.11 -23.21 20.75
C VAL A 499 -9.64 -22.66 22.07
N GLY A 500 -8.97 -22.97 23.18
CA GLY A 500 -9.31 -22.54 24.52
C GLY A 500 -9.13 -21.04 24.76
N LYS A 501 -9.26 -20.62 26.01
CA LYS A 501 -9.23 -19.19 26.40
C LYS A 501 -7.83 -18.63 26.61
N ALA A 502 -6.85 -19.47 26.93
CA ALA A 502 -5.46 -19.09 27.12
C ALA A 502 -4.58 -19.83 26.09
N VAL A 503 -3.80 -19.09 25.29
CA VAL A 503 -3.06 -19.64 24.15
C VAL A 503 -1.64 -19.11 24.09
N ALA A 504 -0.66 -20.00 23.92
CA ALA A 504 0.71 -19.64 23.59
C ALA A 504 0.95 -19.83 22.09
N VAL A 505 1.47 -18.80 21.41
CA VAL A 505 1.83 -18.82 19.99
C VAL A 505 3.36 -18.84 19.89
N ILE A 506 3.92 -19.93 19.38
CA ILE A 506 5.37 -20.11 19.22
C ILE A 506 5.79 -19.67 17.83
N GLY A 507 6.57 -18.59 17.76
CA GLY A 507 7.05 -17.98 16.54
C GLY A 507 6.36 -16.65 16.24
N ALA A 508 7.10 -15.55 16.36
CA ALA A 508 6.61 -14.18 16.17
C ALA A 508 7.01 -13.58 14.80
N GLY A 509 6.97 -14.38 13.76
CA GLY A 509 6.97 -13.93 12.37
C GLY A 509 5.57 -13.51 11.90
N GLY A 510 5.39 -13.24 10.61
CA GLY A 510 4.10 -12.82 10.04
C GLY A 510 2.95 -13.74 10.42
N ILE A 511 3.14 -15.07 10.32
CA ILE A 511 2.10 -16.06 10.68
C ILE A 511 1.74 -16.00 12.16
N GLY A 512 2.73 -15.85 13.06
CA GLY A 512 2.45 -15.74 14.49
C GLY A 512 1.65 -14.50 14.86
N PHE A 513 1.92 -13.37 14.19
CA PHE A 513 1.10 -12.17 14.30
C PHE A 513 -0.31 -12.38 13.77
N ASP A 514 -0.46 -13.03 12.63
CA ASP A 514 -1.76 -13.34 12.01
C ASP A 514 -2.61 -14.25 12.90
N VAL A 515 -2.02 -15.32 13.43
CA VAL A 515 -2.69 -16.23 14.38
C VAL A 515 -3.10 -15.48 15.65
N SER A 516 -2.20 -14.64 16.19
CA SER A 516 -2.50 -13.86 17.39
C SER A 516 -3.66 -12.88 17.15
N GLU A 517 -3.69 -12.20 16.00
CA GLU A 517 -4.79 -11.31 15.61
C GLU A 517 -6.12 -12.08 15.50
N TYR A 518 -6.10 -13.25 14.85
CA TYR A 518 -7.26 -14.11 14.73
C TYR A 518 -7.79 -14.59 16.09
N LEU A 519 -6.89 -14.97 17.00
CA LEU A 519 -7.25 -15.51 18.32
C LEU A 519 -7.86 -14.47 19.27
N VAL A 520 -7.38 -13.21 19.20
CA VAL A 520 -7.91 -12.13 20.05
C VAL A 520 -9.15 -11.46 19.50
N HIS A 521 -9.50 -11.76 18.25
CA HIS A 521 -10.63 -11.14 17.57
C HIS A 521 -11.94 -11.89 17.86
N GLU A 522 -13.05 -11.13 17.93
CA GLU A 522 -14.43 -11.63 17.98
C GLU A 522 -15.34 -10.66 17.21
N GLY A 523 -16.28 -11.20 16.46
CA GLY A 523 -17.26 -10.41 15.70
C GLY A 523 -16.76 -9.90 14.36
N LEU A 524 -17.31 -8.78 13.89
CA LEU A 524 -16.94 -8.14 12.63
C LEU A 524 -15.58 -7.44 12.77
N ALA A 525 -14.69 -7.62 11.78
CA ALA A 525 -13.42 -6.94 11.77
C ALA A 525 -13.59 -5.41 11.59
N THR A 526 -12.84 -4.62 12.37
CA THR A 526 -12.88 -3.15 12.28
C THR A 526 -12.44 -2.64 10.92
N SER A 527 -11.68 -3.44 10.16
CA SER A 527 -11.35 -3.18 8.74
C SER A 527 -12.57 -3.13 7.80
N GLN A 528 -13.73 -3.58 8.26
CA GLN A 528 -15.00 -3.57 7.50
C GLN A 528 -16.01 -2.55 8.04
N ASP A 529 -15.67 -1.85 9.11
CA ASP A 529 -16.54 -0.85 9.75
C ASP A 529 -15.75 0.42 10.07
N ARG A 530 -16.10 1.51 9.39
CA ARG A 530 -15.41 2.81 9.55
C ARG A 530 -15.50 3.35 10.97
N GLU A 531 -16.70 3.32 11.57
CA GLU A 531 -16.91 3.89 12.90
C GLU A 531 -16.20 3.07 13.98
N ALA A 532 -16.28 1.74 13.89
CA ALA A 532 -15.54 0.84 14.77
C ALA A 532 -14.02 1.03 14.65
N PHE A 533 -13.51 1.19 13.42
CA PHE A 533 -12.11 1.49 13.18
C PHE A 533 -11.68 2.83 13.79
N TRP A 534 -12.46 3.90 13.62
CA TRP A 534 -12.15 5.20 14.18
C TRP A 534 -12.10 5.16 15.71
N LYS A 535 -13.07 4.51 16.35
CA LYS A 535 -13.08 4.30 17.81
C LYS A 535 -11.89 3.46 18.29
N GLU A 536 -11.59 2.36 17.61
CA GLU A 536 -10.45 1.48 17.94
C GLU A 536 -9.13 2.25 17.95
N TRP A 537 -8.95 3.21 17.02
CA TRP A 537 -7.71 3.97 16.87
C TRP A 537 -7.75 5.37 17.50
N GLY A 538 -8.84 5.75 18.14
CA GLY A 538 -8.97 7.05 18.82
C GLY A 538 -9.06 8.24 17.85
N ILE A 539 -9.80 8.07 16.75
CA ILE A 539 -10.16 9.16 15.84
C ILE A 539 -11.53 9.70 16.27
N ASP A 540 -11.65 11.03 16.36
CA ASP A 540 -12.92 11.69 16.66
C ASP A 540 -13.96 11.45 15.55
N THR A 541 -15.04 10.75 15.87
CA THR A 541 -16.10 10.42 14.90
C THR A 541 -16.90 11.65 14.47
N GLN A 542 -16.87 12.73 15.24
CA GLN A 542 -17.54 14.00 14.92
C GLN A 542 -16.65 14.98 14.16
N LEU A 543 -15.33 14.74 14.11
CA LEU A 543 -14.34 15.61 13.49
C LEU A 543 -14.31 17.02 14.09
N GLU A 544 -14.54 17.17 15.39
CA GLU A 544 -14.51 18.44 16.13
C GLU A 544 -13.19 18.63 16.90
N ALA A 545 -12.58 17.52 17.32
CA ALA A 545 -11.32 17.55 18.06
C ALA A 545 -10.16 18.07 17.18
N ARG A 546 -9.29 18.91 17.75
CA ARG A 546 -8.08 19.41 17.07
C ARG A 546 -7.24 18.24 16.55
N GLY A 547 -6.85 18.29 15.27
CA GLY A 547 -6.14 17.22 14.59
C GLY A 547 -6.92 15.90 14.48
N GLY A 548 -8.19 15.87 14.90
CA GLY A 548 -9.03 14.68 14.92
C GLY A 548 -8.74 13.71 16.08
N VAL A 549 -7.87 14.08 17.04
CA VAL A 549 -7.39 13.17 18.10
C VAL A 549 -7.31 13.80 19.49
N ALA A 550 -7.31 15.15 19.59
CA ALA A 550 -7.11 15.82 20.87
C ALA A 550 -8.19 15.45 21.89
N GLY A 551 -7.77 14.83 23.01
CA GLY A 551 -8.68 14.39 24.07
C GLY A 551 -9.45 13.10 23.77
N ILE A 552 -9.30 12.50 22.58
CA ILE A 552 -9.96 11.27 22.19
C ILE A 552 -9.11 10.07 22.63
N LYS A 553 -9.74 9.09 23.23
CA LYS A 553 -9.09 7.84 23.65
C LYS A 553 -9.42 6.72 22.68
N ALA A 554 -8.43 5.90 22.39
CA ALA A 554 -8.64 4.66 21.64
C ALA A 554 -9.48 3.67 22.46
N GLU A 555 -10.47 3.06 21.81
CA GLU A 555 -11.40 2.09 22.39
C GLU A 555 -11.27 0.73 21.68
N PRO A 556 -10.17 -0.01 21.87
CA PRO A 556 -9.99 -1.31 21.26
C PRO A 556 -10.99 -2.32 21.87
N HIS A 557 -11.51 -3.21 21.04
CA HIS A 557 -12.35 -4.30 21.50
C HIS A 557 -11.64 -5.18 22.54
N ALA A 558 -12.37 -5.67 23.52
CA ALA A 558 -11.85 -6.63 24.48
C ALA A 558 -11.34 -7.89 23.75
N PRO A 559 -10.19 -8.45 24.15
CA PRO A 559 -9.69 -9.65 23.49
C PRO A 559 -10.57 -10.87 23.80
N ALA A 560 -10.85 -11.68 22.78
CA ALA A 560 -11.61 -12.92 22.93
C ALA A 560 -10.85 -13.99 23.74
N ARG A 561 -9.49 -13.90 23.75
CA ARG A 561 -8.59 -14.84 24.41
C ARG A 561 -7.37 -14.13 25.00
N GLN A 562 -6.80 -14.72 26.05
CA GLN A 562 -5.47 -14.37 26.50
C GLN A 562 -4.43 -15.02 25.57
N VAL A 563 -3.55 -14.23 24.98
CA VAL A 563 -2.55 -14.71 24.03
C VAL A 563 -1.14 -14.30 24.46
N PHE A 564 -0.23 -15.27 24.41
CA PHE A 564 1.22 -15.08 24.59
C PHE A 564 1.88 -15.31 23.24
N LEU A 565 2.50 -14.28 22.66
CA LEU A 565 3.24 -14.35 21.40
C LEU A 565 4.75 -14.41 21.71
N LEU A 566 5.39 -15.52 21.36
CA LEU A 566 6.71 -15.89 21.84
C LEU A 566 7.74 -15.98 20.72
N GLN A 567 8.96 -15.47 20.97
CA GLN A 567 10.10 -15.66 20.05
C GLN A 567 11.40 -15.96 20.81
N ARG A 568 12.27 -16.78 20.19
CA ARG A 568 13.61 -17.11 20.70
C ARG A 568 14.60 -15.95 20.55
N LYS A 569 14.48 -15.17 19.47
CA LYS A 569 15.38 -14.05 19.16
C LYS A 569 15.34 -13.00 20.27
N LYS A 570 16.51 -12.38 20.54
CA LYS A 570 16.63 -11.26 21.52
C LYS A 570 16.09 -9.94 21.01
N SER A 571 15.89 -9.81 19.69
CA SER A 571 15.34 -8.61 19.08
C SER A 571 13.89 -8.37 19.53
N LYS A 572 13.40 -7.16 19.30
CA LYS A 572 12.00 -6.79 19.53
C LYS A 572 11.06 -7.74 18.79
N VAL A 573 9.99 -8.18 19.45
CA VAL A 573 8.97 -9.03 18.84
C VAL A 573 8.38 -8.33 17.61
N GLY A 574 8.37 -9.03 16.46
CA GLY A 574 7.92 -8.49 15.20
C GLY A 574 8.91 -7.54 14.51
N ASP A 575 10.21 -7.61 14.84
CA ASP A 575 11.26 -6.79 14.20
C ASP A 575 11.41 -7.08 12.68
N GLY A 576 11.12 -8.31 12.25
CA GLY A 576 11.13 -8.71 10.84
C GLY A 576 9.84 -8.42 10.05
N LEU A 577 8.85 -7.75 10.62
CA LEU A 577 7.62 -7.38 9.90
C LEU A 577 7.87 -6.23 8.91
N GLY A 578 6.93 -6.04 7.98
CA GLY A 578 6.96 -4.98 6.99
C GLY A 578 7.27 -3.61 7.61
N LYS A 579 8.14 -2.84 6.95
CA LYS A 579 8.67 -1.57 7.47
C LYS A 579 7.55 -0.56 7.78
N THR A 580 6.54 -0.50 6.94
CA THR A 580 5.44 0.47 7.06
C THR A 580 4.21 -0.08 7.80
N THR A 581 4.09 -1.40 7.98
CA THR A 581 2.92 -2.02 8.62
C THR A 581 3.23 -2.72 9.94
N GLY A 582 4.48 -3.08 10.21
CA GLY A 582 4.86 -3.82 11.41
C GLY A 582 4.47 -3.13 12.72
N TRP A 583 4.55 -1.80 12.76
CA TRP A 583 4.13 -1.02 13.92
C TRP A 583 2.60 -1.12 14.17
N ILE A 584 1.80 -1.19 13.09
CA ILE A 584 0.33 -1.33 13.17
C ILE A 584 -0.03 -2.66 13.83
N HIS A 585 0.60 -3.75 13.37
CA HIS A 585 0.39 -5.08 13.95
C HIS A 585 0.77 -5.14 15.42
N ARG A 586 1.97 -4.60 15.78
CA ARG A 586 2.41 -4.56 17.18
C ARG A 586 1.48 -3.73 18.06
N THR A 587 1.07 -2.55 17.59
CA THR A 587 0.16 -1.67 18.34
C THR A 587 -1.21 -2.33 18.51
N GLY A 588 -1.77 -2.91 17.44
CA GLY A 588 -3.06 -3.60 17.50
C GLY A 588 -3.07 -4.74 18.52
N LEU A 589 -2.05 -5.61 18.50
CA LEU A 589 -1.94 -6.71 19.46
C LEU A 589 -1.70 -6.21 20.89
N LYS A 590 -0.88 -5.17 21.07
CA LYS A 590 -0.65 -4.55 22.38
C LYS A 590 -1.95 -3.97 22.95
N ASN A 591 -2.74 -3.28 22.16
CA ASN A 591 -4.03 -2.72 22.56
C ASN A 591 -5.02 -3.83 22.98
N LYS A 592 -4.92 -4.99 22.35
CA LYS A 592 -5.68 -6.21 22.70
C LYS A 592 -4.99 -7.06 23.78
N ARG A 593 -4.04 -6.50 24.52
CA ARG A 593 -3.35 -7.09 25.67
C ARG A 593 -2.60 -8.41 25.37
N VAL A 594 -2.17 -8.63 24.13
CA VAL A 594 -1.28 -9.76 23.81
C VAL A 594 0.06 -9.56 24.50
N GLN A 595 0.50 -10.57 25.22
CA GLN A 595 1.81 -10.56 25.88
C GLN A 595 2.88 -11.03 24.90
N MET A 596 3.78 -10.14 24.52
CA MET A 596 4.84 -10.39 23.54
C MET A 596 6.17 -10.60 24.28
N LEU A 597 6.71 -11.82 24.23
CA LEU A 597 7.95 -12.19 24.91
C LEU A 597 9.05 -12.56 23.90
N ASN A 598 10.21 -11.94 24.04
CA ASN A 598 11.43 -12.31 23.32
C ASN A 598 12.39 -13.11 24.21
N SER A 599 13.49 -13.58 23.64
CA SER A 599 14.52 -14.36 24.37
C SER A 599 13.95 -15.58 25.10
N VAL A 600 12.95 -16.24 24.50
CA VAL A 600 12.27 -17.39 25.11
C VAL A 600 12.96 -18.68 24.71
N GLU A 601 13.34 -19.47 25.72
CA GLU A 601 13.71 -20.88 25.57
C GLU A 601 12.49 -21.75 25.88
N TYR A 602 12.18 -22.70 25.00
CA TYR A 602 11.08 -23.65 25.20
C TYR A 602 11.58 -24.91 25.83
N LEU A 603 11.15 -25.22 27.05
CA LEU A 603 11.61 -26.33 27.85
C LEU A 603 10.78 -27.60 27.66
N GLY A 604 9.47 -27.45 27.45
CA GLY A 604 8.57 -28.58 27.22
C GLY A 604 7.10 -28.20 27.24
N ILE A 605 6.25 -29.13 26.82
CA ILE A 605 4.79 -28.99 26.80
C ILE A 605 4.19 -30.21 27.49
N ASP A 606 3.27 -30.00 28.44
CA ASP A 606 2.54 -31.05 29.15
C ASP A 606 1.14 -30.58 29.59
N ASP A 607 0.48 -31.34 30.44
CA ASP A 607 -0.86 -31.01 30.96
C ASP A 607 -0.90 -29.66 31.71
N ALA A 608 0.18 -29.23 32.34
CA ALA A 608 0.27 -27.97 33.05
C ALA A 608 0.34 -26.77 32.10
N GLY A 609 0.87 -26.95 30.88
CA GLY A 609 0.99 -25.88 29.87
C GLY A 609 2.30 -25.91 29.11
N LEU A 610 2.80 -24.71 28.74
CA LEU A 610 4.08 -24.51 28.09
C LEU A 610 5.15 -24.07 29.10
N HIS A 611 6.17 -24.89 29.29
CA HIS A 611 7.31 -24.59 30.13
C HIS A 611 8.33 -23.77 29.37
N ILE A 612 8.68 -22.59 29.89
CA ILE A 612 9.62 -21.66 29.27
C ILE A 612 10.64 -21.12 30.24
N ARG A 613 11.73 -20.57 29.68
CA ARG A 613 12.67 -19.69 30.38
C ARG A 613 12.82 -18.41 29.56
N VAL A 614 12.75 -17.26 30.20
CA VAL A 614 12.88 -15.95 29.53
C VAL A 614 14.19 -15.29 29.99
N CYS A 615 15.01 -14.85 29.04
CA CYS A 615 16.27 -14.11 29.32
C CYS A 615 17.16 -14.79 30.36
N GLU A 616 17.34 -16.11 30.28
CA GLU A 616 18.17 -16.89 31.25
C GLU A 616 17.66 -16.82 32.71
N GLY A 617 16.42 -16.40 32.92
CA GLY A 617 15.75 -16.37 34.22
C GLY A 617 15.33 -17.76 34.71
N GLU A 618 14.53 -17.80 35.77
CA GLU A 618 13.98 -19.04 36.29
C GLU A 618 12.97 -19.68 35.34
N PRO A 619 12.91 -21.01 35.25
CA PRO A 619 11.86 -21.70 34.53
C PRO A 619 10.48 -21.33 35.07
N GLN A 620 9.53 -21.12 34.16
CA GLN A 620 8.14 -20.83 34.49
C GLN A 620 7.20 -21.60 33.57
N VAL A 621 5.96 -21.78 34.01
CA VAL A 621 4.91 -22.43 33.22
C VAL A 621 3.91 -21.39 32.80
N LEU A 622 3.69 -21.28 31.49
CA LEU A 622 2.53 -20.59 30.96
C LEU A 622 1.35 -21.57 30.98
N VAL A 623 0.42 -21.33 31.88
CA VAL A 623 -0.80 -22.13 31.98
C VAL A 623 -1.70 -21.79 30.82
N VAL A 624 -1.72 -22.65 29.80
CA VAL A 624 -2.44 -22.43 28.55
C VAL A 624 -3.26 -23.67 28.17
N ASP A 625 -4.38 -23.42 27.50
CA ASP A 625 -5.24 -24.47 26.96
C ASP A 625 -4.64 -25.06 25.66
N ASN A 626 -4.02 -24.20 24.85
CA ASN A 626 -3.40 -24.62 23.60
C ASN A 626 -2.04 -23.92 23.36
N VAL A 627 -1.19 -24.61 22.61
CA VAL A 627 0.07 -24.10 22.07
C VAL A 627 -0.02 -24.16 20.54
N VAL A 628 0.09 -23.01 19.87
CA VAL A 628 0.01 -22.93 18.39
C VAL A 628 1.41 -22.75 17.82
N ILE A 629 1.82 -23.67 16.96
CA ILE A 629 3.14 -23.65 16.32
C ILE A 629 3.12 -22.80 15.04
N CYS A 630 3.92 -21.72 15.05
CA CYS A 630 4.17 -20.82 13.92
C CYS A 630 5.69 -20.68 13.65
N ALA A 631 6.46 -21.71 13.93
CA ALA A 631 7.92 -21.68 14.06
C ALA A 631 8.67 -22.04 12.75
N GLY A 632 8.21 -21.56 11.61
CA GLY A 632 8.86 -21.74 10.32
C GLY A 632 8.17 -22.77 9.44
N GLN A 633 8.74 -22.95 8.24
CA GLN A 633 8.14 -23.73 7.16
C GLN A 633 9.21 -24.49 6.40
N GLU A 634 8.82 -25.57 5.75
CA GLU A 634 9.69 -26.42 4.93
C GLU A 634 9.15 -26.49 3.50
N PRO A 635 10.03 -26.49 2.47
CA PRO A 635 9.61 -26.55 1.09
C PRO A 635 9.07 -27.94 0.72
N LEU A 636 8.00 -27.97 -0.05
CA LEU A 636 7.45 -29.23 -0.60
C LEU A 636 8.06 -29.50 -1.98
N ARG A 637 9.01 -30.44 -2.06
CA ARG A 637 9.79 -30.78 -3.27
C ARG A 637 9.69 -32.26 -3.68
N GLY A 638 8.77 -33.02 -3.13
CA GLY A 638 8.74 -34.47 -3.27
C GLY A 638 8.67 -35.02 -4.70
N LEU A 639 8.30 -34.20 -5.69
CA LEU A 639 8.24 -34.60 -7.11
C LEU A 639 9.54 -34.30 -7.86
N GLN A 640 10.41 -33.42 -7.36
CA GLN A 640 11.55 -32.87 -8.11
C GLN A 640 12.53 -33.94 -8.57
N ASP A 641 13.06 -34.71 -7.62
CA ASP A 641 14.12 -35.68 -7.93
C ASP A 641 13.66 -36.76 -8.93
N GLY A 642 12.42 -37.25 -8.78
CA GLY A 642 11.83 -38.22 -9.67
C GLY A 642 11.62 -37.68 -11.09
N LEU A 643 11.20 -36.42 -11.22
CA LEU A 643 11.02 -35.77 -12.52
C LEU A 643 12.36 -35.49 -13.20
N VAL A 644 13.36 -35.02 -12.45
CA VAL A 644 14.73 -34.80 -12.96
C VAL A 644 15.34 -36.13 -13.43
N ALA A 645 15.18 -37.23 -12.65
CA ALA A 645 15.64 -38.55 -13.00
C ALA A 645 14.94 -39.11 -14.26
N ALA A 646 13.68 -38.71 -14.51
CA ALA A 646 12.94 -39.02 -15.72
C ALA A 646 13.28 -38.09 -16.92
N GLY A 647 14.27 -37.22 -16.81
CA GLY A 647 14.73 -36.33 -17.87
C GLY A 647 13.80 -35.15 -18.19
N GLN A 648 12.91 -34.78 -17.27
CA GLN A 648 11.97 -33.68 -17.46
C GLN A 648 12.62 -32.33 -17.18
N SER A 649 12.19 -31.26 -17.88
CA SER A 649 12.53 -29.89 -17.57
C SER A 649 11.68 -29.41 -16.37
N VAL A 650 12.33 -29.16 -15.24
CA VAL A 650 11.65 -28.85 -13.95
C VAL A 650 12.10 -27.54 -13.39
N HIS A 651 11.12 -26.68 -13.04
CA HIS A 651 11.34 -25.39 -12.38
C HIS A 651 10.70 -25.38 -11.00
N LEU A 652 11.39 -24.83 -10.02
CA LEU A 652 10.84 -24.59 -8.67
C LEU A 652 10.51 -23.11 -8.51
N ILE A 653 9.32 -22.80 -7.98
CA ILE A 653 8.90 -21.43 -7.67
C ILE A 653 8.19 -21.34 -6.32
N GLY A 654 8.18 -20.13 -5.76
CA GLY A 654 7.50 -19.83 -4.49
C GLY A 654 8.08 -20.61 -3.32
N GLY A 655 7.20 -21.18 -2.50
CA GLY A 655 7.58 -21.94 -1.31
C GLY A 655 8.31 -23.23 -1.60
N ALA A 656 8.06 -23.85 -2.75
CA ALA A 656 8.78 -25.05 -3.20
C ALA A 656 10.26 -24.76 -3.50
N ASP A 657 10.58 -23.55 -3.95
CA ASP A 657 11.96 -23.09 -4.14
C ASP A 657 12.59 -22.69 -2.81
N VAL A 658 12.03 -21.71 -2.13
CA VAL A 658 12.54 -21.24 -0.83
C VAL A 658 11.39 -21.01 0.14
N ALA A 659 11.38 -21.73 1.25
CA ALA A 659 10.35 -21.60 2.28
C ALA A 659 10.61 -20.45 3.28
N ALA A 660 11.89 -20.03 3.44
CA ALA A 660 12.26 -18.97 4.36
C ALA A 660 11.68 -17.62 3.93
N GLU A 661 11.11 -16.88 4.87
CA GLU A 661 10.53 -15.55 4.64
C GLU A 661 9.59 -15.52 3.41
N LEU A 662 8.79 -16.58 3.27
CA LEU A 662 7.85 -16.69 2.16
C LEU A 662 6.78 -15.62 2.27
N ASP A 663 6.67 -14.81 1.22
CA ASP A 663 5.59 -13.85 1.04
C ASP A 663 4.96 -13.95 -0.36
N ALA A 664 3.74 -13.45 -0.49
CA ALA A 664 3.01 -13.46 -1.76
C ALA A 664 3.70 -12.60 -2.83
N LYS A 665 4.40 -11.54 -2.45
CA LYS A 665 5.17 -10.66 -3.33
C LYS A 665 6.23 -11.47 -4.08
N ARG A 666 7.06 -12.22 -3.35
CA ARG A 666 8.10 -13.06 -3.96
C ARG A 666 7.50 -14.18 -4.81
N ALA A 667 6.45 -14.83 -4.30
CA ALA A 667 5.79 -15.91 -5.00
C ALA A 667 5.21 -15.49 -6.35
N ILE A 668 4.44 -14.40 -6.40
CA ILE A 668 3.84 -13.89 -7.63
C ILE A 668 4.91 -13.37 -8.60
N ASN A 669 5.89 -12.62 -8.09
CA ASN A 669 6.99 -12.09 -8.92
C ASN A 669 7.80 -13.21 -9.57
N GLN A 670 8.15 -14.26 -8.82
CA GLN A 670 8.92 -15.39 -9.33
C GLN A 670 8.14 -16.18 -10.39
N GLY A 671 6.85 -16.45 -10.13
CA GLY A 671 5.99 -17.14 -11.10
C GLY A 671 5.81 -16.34 -12.40
N SER A 672 5.56 -15.03 -12.27
CA SER A 672 5.38 -14.15 -13.43
C SER A 672 6.65 -14.02 -14.28
N ARG A 673 7.81 -13.87 -13.65
CA ARG A 673 9.10 -13.76 -14.37
C ARG A 673 9.49 -15.06 -15.06
N LEU A 674 9.39 -16.20 -14.38
CA LEU A 674 9.64 -17.48 -15.00
C LEU A 674 8.76 -17.66 -16.25
N ALA A 675 7.46 -17.45 -16.11
CA ALA A 675 6.54 -17.59 -17.24
C ALA A 675 6.76 -16.57 -18.36
N ALA A 676 7.33 -15.40 -18.06
CA ALA A 676 7.70 -14.42 -19.09
C ALA A 676 8.93 -14.84 -19.91
N GLU A 677 9.76 -15.73 -19.40
CA GLU A 677 10.99 -16.22 -20.04
C GLU A 677 10.77 -17.51 -20.83
N LEU A 678 9.78 -18.36 -20.47
CA LEU A 678 9.48 -19.63 -21.14
C LEU A 678 8.95 -19.46 -22.57
#